data_b1f2e2a737ffc5f3c2316bd3a04da99d
#
_entry.id   b1f2e2a737ffc5f3c2316bd3a04da99d
#
_cell.length_a   1.000
_cell.length_b   1.000
_cell.length_c   1.000
_cell.angle_alpha   90.00
_cell.angle_beta   90.00
_cell.angle_gamma   90.00
#
_symmetry.space_group_name_H-M   'P 1'
#
loop_
_entity.id
_entity.type
_entity.pdbx_description
1 polymer ?
#
loop_
_entity_poly.entity_id
_entity_poly.type
_entity_poly.pdbx_seq_one_letter_code
_entity_poly.pdbx_strand_id
1 'polypeptide(L)'
;MRRLLLSCLPVVAVSLAAACGGNEAPPQTPVAKSPEPVTSAAAPSTAAATPEEAKKFLEQVDRDLRRLWVARDRASWVNQNFITDDTEALAAAGEEATAAYISEAVAKAKRFDGLKLDPVSARQLHLLKLTQVVPAPANADERGELARIQSEMTALYGKGEYCPPAGSPLAKAKGPGKTCLKLDDLSRIMKKSRNYDELVEAWKGWHAVAPVMKDRYTRYAELGNKGSKEIGFADMGALWRSGYDMSPEAFEADIERLWGEVKPLYDDLHCYARKKLRTKYGKDKIADKAPIPAHLLGNMWAQEWGDVYDLVEPFPGQASLDVDRKLVAKKYDPKKMVQLGESFFTSLGLDPLPQSFWDRSLFTRPKDREVVCHASAWDVSWKDDLRIKMCIEPTESDLITIHHELGHDYYFHQYFKLPMLFQAGANDGFHEGIGDTLALSVTPSYLKNLGLLDALPAGDKGRINFQMKMALDKVAFLPFGLMIDKWRWDVFSGKTPKGKYNEAWWALRKQYQGVAPPVARTEADFDPGAKYHVPASTPYVRYFLARIYQFQFHRALCKAAGQTGPLDTCSIHGNKEAGAKLKAMLELGQSKPWPEALAVLSGESKADASALVEYFAPLRTWLKEQNKGETCGW
;
A
#
# COMPACT_ATOMS: atom_id res chain seq x y z
N MET A 1 -8.39 28.17 53.85
CA MET A 1 -9.39 29.23 54.20
C MET A 1 -10.37 29.30 53.03
N ARG A 2 -11.59 28.77 53.23
CA ARG A 2 -12.89 29.45 53.29
C ARG A 2 -13.17 30.32 52.05
N ARG A 3 -14.28 30.25 51.31
CA ARG A 3 -15.68 29.70 51.42
C ARG A 3 -16.28 29.72 50.00
N LEU A 4 -16.96 28.72 49.58
CA LEU A 4 -18.38 28.59 49.29
C LEU A 4 -19.19 29.90 49.07
N LEU A 5 -19.92 29.97 47.94
CA LEU A 5 -21.33 30.37 47.94
C LEU A 5 -22.06 29.92 46.67
N LEU A 6 -23.18 29.24 46.91
CA LEU A 6 -24.28 28.89 46.00
C LEU A 6 -25.12 30.15 45.69
N SER A 7 -25.80 30.14 44.53
CA SER A 7 -27.24 30.55 44.41
C SER A 7 -27.67 30.41 42.94
N CYS A 8 -28.58 29.53 42.67
CA CYS A 8 -30.05 29.70 42.56
C CYS A 8 -30.53 29.98 41.14
N LEU A 9 -31.27 29.01 40.63
CA LEU A 9 -32.21 29.07 39.48
C LEU A 9 -33.35 30.09 39.76
N PRO A 10 -34.09 30.52 38.71
CA PRO A 10 -35.52 30.32 38.80
C PRO A 10 -36.14 29.56 37.60
N VAL A 11 -37.04 28.70 37.96
CA VAL A 11 -38.10 28.06 37.18
C VAL A 11 -39.14 29.14 36.81
N VAL A 12 -39.51 29.19 35.51
CA VAL A 12 -40.72 29.91 35.08
C VAL A 12 -41.69 28.89 34.50
N ALA A 13 -42.76 28.69 35.24
CA ALA A 13 -43.97 28.02 34.81
C ALA A 13 -44.81 28.99 33.98
N VAL A 14 -45.31 28.61 32.84
CA VAL A 14 -46.37 29.33 32.12
C VAL A 14 -47.56 28.39 31.90
N SER A 15 -48.67 28.91 32.29
CA SER A 15 -49.97 28.30 32.43
C SER A 15 -50.67 28.01 31.09
N LEU A 16 -51.46 26.94 31.07
CA LEU A 16 -52.47 26.67 30.04
C LEU A 16 -53.57 27.74 30.06
N ALA A 17 -53.94 28.23 28.89
CA ALA A 17 -55.25 28.80 28.63
C ALA A 17 -55.81 28.14 27.36
N ALA A 18 -56.94 27.45 27.55
CA ALA A 18 -57.73 26.89 26.47
C ALA A 18 -58.60 27.96 25.80
N ALA A 19 -58.60 27.96 24.46
CA ALA A 19 -59.68 28.60 23.68
C ALA A 19 -60.00 27.71 22.46
N CYS A 20 -61.26 27.31 22.38
CA CYS A 20 -61.85 26.56 21.27
C CYS A 20 -62.03 27.43 20.03
N GLY A 21 -61.87 26.81 18.86
CA GLY A 21 -62.57 27.27 17.64
C GLY A 21 -61.77 27.20 16.37
N GLY A 22 -62.24 26.38 15.42
CA GLY A 22 -61.92 26.52 14.02
C GLY A 22 -61.18 25.32 13.39
N ASN A 23 -61.93 24.42 12.74
CA ASN A 23 -61.45 23.42 11.82
C ASN A 23 -60.86 24.07 10.57
N GLU A 24 -59.56 24.08 10.41
CA GLU A 24 -58.89 24.10 9.13
C GLU A 24 -57.84 23.01 9.13
N ALA A 25 -57.95 22.09 8.17
CA ALA A 25 -56.98 21.02 7.93
C ALA A 25 -55.63 21.62 7.52
N PRO A 26 -54.51 21.12 8.07
CA PRO A 26 -53.18 21.56 7.62
C PRO A 26 -52.94 21.13 6.18
N PRO A 27 -52.21 21.93 5.37
CA PRO A 27 -51.87 21.59 3.98
C PRO A 27 -51.08 20.29 3.97
N GLN A 28 -51.56 19.31 3.21
CA GLN A 28 -50.88 18.05 2.98
C GLN A 28 -49.57 18.37 2.19
N THR A 29 -48.44 18.12 2.81
CA THR A 29 -47.16 17.97 2.15
C THR A 29 -47.30 16.88 1.05
N PRO A 30 -46.82 17.09 -0.17
CA PRO A 30 -46.90 16.07 -1.22
C PRO A 30 -46.12 14.82 -0.72
N VAL A 31 -46.83 13.73 -0.53
CA VAL A 31 -46.25 12.41 -0.35
C VAL A 31 -45.45 12.12 -1.62
N ALA A 32 -44.15 11.97 -1.48
CA ALA A 32 -43.31 11.50 -2.54
C ALA A 32 -43.91 10.19 -3.07
N LYS A 33 -44.27 10.16 -4.36
CA LYS A 33 -44.74 8.96 -5.03
C LYS A 33 -43.67 7.88 -4.82
N SER A 34 -44.08 6.74 -4.28
CA SER A 34 -43.27 5.51 -4.31
C SER A 34 -42.76 5.31 -5.74
N PRO A 35 -41.50 4.93 -5.94
CA PRO A 35 -41.02 4.61 -7.28
C PRO A 35 -41.90 3.51 -7.86
N GLU A 36 -42.40 3.72 -9.05
CA GLU A 36 -43.13 2.71 -9.81
C GLU A 36 -42.24 1.45 -9.89
N PRO A 37 -42.82 0.25 -9.83
CA PRO A 37 -42.07 -0.96 -9.98
C PRO A 37 -41.37 -0.93 -11.33
N VAL A 38 -40.05 -1.05 -11.31
CA VAL A 38 -39.20 -1.16 -12.50
C VAL A 38 -39.78 -2.29 -13.34
N THR A 39 -40.32 -1.93 -14.48
CA THR A 39 -40.85 -2.87 -15.48
C THR A 39 -39.81 -3.94 -15.75
N SER A 40 -40.26 -5.18 -15.61
CA SER A 40 -39.63 -6.45 -15.98
C SER A 40 -38.44 -6.27 -16.93
N ALA A 41 -37.28 -6.74 -16.50
CA ALA A 41 -36.13 -6.93 -17.35
C ALA A 41 -36.54 -7.68 -18.62
N ALA A 42 -36.35 -7.08 -19.77
CA ALA A 42 -36.54 -7.73 -21.06
C ALA A 42 -35.75 -9.04 -21.06
N ALA A 43 -36.38 -10.12 -21.49
CA ALA A 43 -35.73 -11.41 -21.65
C ALA A 43 -34.41 -11.25 -22.43
N PRO A 44 -33.33 -11.97 -22.08
CA PRO A 44 -32.05 -11.83 -22.77
C PRO A 44 -32.27 -12.10 -24.26
N SER A 45 -31.92 -11.13 -25.10
CA SER A 45 -31.93 -11.28 -26.56
C SER A 45 -31.07 -12.50 -26.92
N THR A 46 -31.67 -13.48 -27.62
CA THR A 46 -30.98 -14.68 -28.13
C THR A 46 -30.11 -14.37 -29.37
N ALA A 47 -30.04 -13.11 -29.80
CA ALA A 47 -29.19 -12.67 -30.90
C ALA A 47 -27.69 -12.77 -30.49
N ALA A 48 -26.86 -13.23 -31.43
CA ALA A 48 -25.42 -13.29 -31.24
C ALA A 48 -24.88 -11.86 -30.94
N ALA A 49 -24.02 -11.74 -29.93
CA ALA A 49 -23.43 -10.45 -29.54
C ALA A 49 -22.55 -9.89 -30.67
N THR A 50 -22.55 -8.58 -30.86
CA THR A 50 -21.77 -7.90 -31.89
C THR A 50 -20.69 -7.00 -31.29
N PRO A 51 -19.62 -6.65 -32.06
CA PRO A 51 -18.63 -5.66 -31.64
C PRO A 51 -19.22 -4.29 -31.32
N GLU A 52 -20.25 -3.86 -32.05
CA GLU A 52 -20.95 -2.59 -31.83
C GLU A 52 -21.73 -2.58 -30.51
N GLU A 53 -22.33 -3.71 -30.15
CA GLU A 53 -22.97 -3.88 -28.83
C GLU A 53 -21.93 -3.85 -27.70
N ALA A 54 -20.77 -4.49 -27.88
CA ALA A 54 -19.69 -4.45 -26.92
C ALA A 54 -19.19 -3.01 -26.69
N LYS A 55 -19.02 -2.24 -27.75
CA LYS A 55 -18.63 -0.82 -27.67
C LYS A 55 -19.66 0.01 -26.91
N LYS A 56 -20.94 -0.10 -27.24
CA LYS A 56 -22.03 0.61 -26.53
C LYS A 56 -22.09 0.20 -25.05
N PHE A 57 -21.89 -1.08 -24.75
CA PHE A 57 -21.82 -1.56 -23.38
C PHE A 57 -20.66 -0.91 -22.62
N LEU A 58 -19.46 -0.85 -23.20
CA LEU A 58 -18.29 -0.22 -22.58
C LEU A 58 -18.46 1.29 -22.39
N GLU A 59 -19.09 2.00 -23.33
CA GLU A 59 -19.45 3.40 -23.17
C GLU A 59 -20.41 3.62 -21.99
N GLN A 60 -21.36 2.70 -21.79
CA GLN A 60 -22.24 2.75 -20.61
C GLN A 60 -21.48 2.44 -19.32
N VAL A 61 -20.60 1.44 -19.32
CA VAL A 61 -19.72 1.12 -18.20
C VAL A 61 -18.87 2.33 -17.80
N ASP A 62 -18.28 3.04 -18.76
CA ASP A 62 -17.47 4.24 -18.49
C ASP A 62 -18.29 5.32 -17.75
N ARG A 63 -19.52 5.61 -18.24
CA ARG A 63 -20.41 6.60 -17.60
C ARG A 63 -20.80 6.19 -16.18
N ASP A 64 -21.14 4.93 -15.98
CA ASP A 64 -21.60 4.42 -14.68
C ASP A 64 -20.45 4.31 -13.68
N LEU A 65 -19.28 3.80 -14.08
CA LEU A 65 -18.09 3.77 -13.23
C LEU A 65 -17.69 5.19 -12.80
N ARG A 66 -17.69 6.15 -13.71
CA ARG A 66 -17.39 7.54 -13.38
C ARG A 66 -18.33 8.09 -12.31
N ARG A 67 -19.62 7.85 -12.44
CA ARG A 67 -20.62 8.27 -11.45
C ARG A 67 -20.40 7.59 -10.10
N LEU A 68 -20.16 6.28 -10.10
CA LEU A 68 -20.02 5.47 -8.88
C LEU A 68 -18.69 5.72 -8.17
N TRP A 69 -17.57 5.72 -8.90
CA TRP A 69 -16.26 5.96 -8.29
C TRP A 69 -16.13 7.36 -7.72
N VAL A 70 -16.66 8.38 -8.41
CA VAL A 70 -16.69 9.75 -7.86
C VAL A 70 -17.51 9.82 -6.56
N ALA A 71 -18.66 9.15 -6.49
CA ALA A 71 -19.49 9.11 -5.29
C ALA A 71 -18.76 8.39 -4.14
N ARG A 72 -18.18 7.22 -4.42
CA ARG A 72 -17.39 6.42 -3.48
C ARG A 72 -16.20 7.20 -2.93
N ASP A 73 -15.39 7.79 -3.82
CA ASP A 73 -14.14 8.44 -3.42
C ASP A 73 -14.38 9.74 -2.67
N ARG A 74 -15.47 10.46 -2.99
CA ARG A 74 -15.92 11.60 -2.17
C ARG A 74 -16.32 11.18 -0.77
N ALA A 75 -17.11 10.12 -0.63
CA ALA A 75 -17.51 9.60 0.67
C ALA A 75 -16.30 9.10 1.47
N SER A 76 -15.39 8.37 0.82
CA SER A 76 -14.15 7.90 1.44
C SER A 76 -13.23 9.05 1.85
N TRP A 77 -13.06 10.08 1.00
CA TRP A 77 -12.32 11.29 1.35
C TRP A 77 -12.88 11.98 2.58
N VAL A 78 -14.22 12.17 2.63
CA VAL A 78 -14.89 12.79 3.79
C VAL A 78 -14.66 11.93 5.02
N ASN A 79 -14.85 10.62 4.95
CA ASN A 79 -14.64 9.72 6.08
C ASN A 79 -13.20 9.80 6.62
N GLN A 80 -12.19 9.77 5.76
CA GLN A 80 -10.80 9.81 6.21
C GLN A 80 -10.38 11.18 6.80
N ASN A 81 -11.10 12.25 6.47
CA ASN A 81 -10.82 13.61 6.96
C ASN A 81 -11.78 14.09 8.06
N PHE A 82 -12.83 13.32 8.33
CA PHE A 82 -13.82 13.60 9.37
C PHE A 82 -14.49 12.29 9.78
N ILE A 83 -13.90 11.59 10.75
CA ILE A 83 -14.31 10.24 11.14
C ILE A 83 -15.50 10.30 12.08
N THR A 84 -16.65 9.78 11.64
CA THR A 84 -17.88 9.61 12.41
C THR A 84 -18.62 8.35 11.93
N ASP A 85 -19.56 7.83 12.71
CA ASP A 85 -20.41 6.71 12.33
C ASP A 85 -21.14 6.99 11.00
N ASP A 86 -21.60 8.24 10.78
CA ASP A 86 -22.29 8.63 9.55
C ASP A 86 -21.36 8.63 8.34
N THR A 87 -20.12 9.14 8.47
CA THR A 87 -19.17 9.18 7.36
C THR A 87 -18.64 7.79 7.03
N GLU A 88 -18.50 6.90 8.01
CA GLU A 88 -18.21 5.49 7.81
C GLU A 88 -19.34 4.79 7.03
N ALA A 89 -20.60 5.05 7.42
CA ALA A 89 -21.77 4.48 6.73
C ALA A 89 -21.87 4.96 5.28
N LEU A 90 -21.61 6.25 5.01
CA LEU A 90 -21.58 6.81 3.65
C LEU A 90 -20.47 6.18 2.78
N ALA A 91 -19.28 6.02 3.33
CA ALA A 91 -18.16 5.37 2.62
C ALA A 91 -18.49 3.90 2.31
N ALA A 92 -19.02 3.17 3.28
CA ALA A 92 -19.42 1.77 3.10
C ALA A 92 -20.51 1.62 2.02
N ALA A 93 -21.52 2.49 2.01
CA ALA A 93 -22.57 2.48 0.98
C ALA A 93 -22.02 2.76 -0.44
N GLY A 94 -21.02 3.66 -0.57
CA GLY A 94 -20.34 3.93 -1.83
C GLY A 94 -19.56 2.72 -2.36
N GLU A 95 -18.86 2.01 -1.48
CA GLU A 95 -18.15 0.78 -1.83
C GLU A 95 -19.11 -0.33 -2.24
N GLU A 96 -20.20 -0.54 -1.49
CA GLU A 96 -21.21 -1.56 -1.79
C GLU A 96 -21.87 -1.31 -3.16
N ALA A 97 -22.30 -0.08 -3.44
CA ALA A 97 -22.92 0.28 -4.72
C ALA A 97 -21.95 0.06 -5.90
N THR A 98 -20.68 0.40 -5.71
CA THR A 98 -19.63 0.19 -6.71
C THR A 98 -19.39 -1.30 -6.96
N ALA A 99 -19.23 -2.09 -5.92
CA ALA A 99 -18.99 -3.52 -6.02
C ALA A 99 -20.18 -4.26 -6.68
N ALA A 100 -21.40 -3.90 -6.33
CA ALA A 100 -22.61 -4.47 -6.93
C ALA A 100 -22.67 -4.19 -8.44
N TYR A 101 -22.44 -2.96 -8.86
CA TYR A 101 -22.41 -2.58 -10.27
C TYR A 101 -21.32 -3.34 -11.04
N ILE A 102 -20.10 -3.38 -10.52
CA ILE A 102 -18.99 -4.08 -11.18
C ILE A 102 -19.31 -5.56 -11.35
N SER A 103 -19.86 -6.22 -10.34
CA SER A 103 -20.26 -7.63 -10.42
C SER A 103 -21.27 -7.88 -11.55
N GLU A 104 -22.29 -7.00 -11.67
CA GLU A 104 -23.28 -7.08 -12.73
C GLU A 104 -22.66 -6.79 -14.11
N ALA A 105 -21.79 -5.77 -14.21
CA ALA A 105 -21.13 -5.40 -15.46
C ALA A 105 -20.20 -6.54 -15.95
N VAL A 106 -19.42 -7.16 -15.06
CA VAL A 106 -18.58 -8.32 -15.38
C VAL A 106 -19.41 -9.51 -15.84
N ALA A 107 -20.57 -9.78 -15.20
CA ALA A 107 -21.48 -10.84 -15.62
C ALA A 107 -22.02 -10.60 -17.04
N LYS A 108 -22.42 -9.35 -17.35
CA LYS A 108 -22.88 -8.94 -18.68
C LYS A 108 -21.76 -8.98 -19.73
N ALA A 109 -20.53 -8.66 -19.34
CA ALA A 109 -19.37 -8.66 -20.25
C ALA A 109 -19.06 -10.03 -20.85
N LYS A 110 -19.42 -11.13 -20.17
CA LYS A 110 -19.17 -12.52 -20.64
C LYS A 110 -19.81 -12.80 -22.02
N ARG A 111 -20.93 -12.16 -22.36
CA ARG A 111 -21.56 -12.35 -23.68
C ARG A 111 -20.67 -11.91 -24.85
N PHE A 112 -19.63 -11.13 -24.57
CA PHE A 112 -18.70 -10.63 -25.58
C PHE A 112 -17.40 -11.46 -25.65
N ASP A 113 -17.29 -12.52 -24.85
CA ASP A 113 -16.11 -13.40 -24.86
C ASP A 113 -16.00 -14.10 -26.21
N GLY A 114 -14.77 -14.14 -26.76
CA GLY A 114 -14.48 -14.75 -28.05
C GLY A 114 -14.83 -13.88 -29.28
N LEU A 115 -15.45 -12.69 -29.10
CA LEU A 115 -15.65 -11.77 -30.22
C LEU A 115 -14.32 -11.16 -30.66
N LYS A 116 -14.18 -10.97 -31.98
CA LYS A 116 -13.08 -10.20 -32.55
C LYS A 116 -13.40 -8.69 -32.40
N LEU A 117 -12.83 -8.10 -31.36
CA LEU A 117 -13.00 -6.69 -31.02
C LEU A 117 -11.81 -5.85 -31.50
N ASP A 118 -12.01 -4.54 -31.59
CA ASP A 118 -10.88 -3.61 -31.71
C ASP A 118 -10.01 -3.65 -30.44
N PRO A 119 -8.69 -3.29 -30.51
CA PRO A 119 -7.78 -3.40 -29.37
C PRO A 119 -8.22 -2.61 -28.14
N VAL A 120 -8.88 -1.46 -28.29
CA VAL A 120 -9.34 -0.62 -27.17
C VAL A 120 -10.49 -1.31 -26.43
N SER A 121 -11.50 -1.78 -27.16
CA SER A 121 -12.65 -2.50 -26.59
C SER A 121 -12.22 -3.83 -25.94
N ALA A 122 -11.33 -4.57 -26.58
CA ALA A 122 -10.79 -5.81 -26.02
C ALA A 122 -10.07 -5.57 -24.69
N ARG A 123 -9.23 -4.52 -24.62
CA ARG A 123 -8.51 -4.17 -23.39
C ARG A 123 -9.46 -3.70 -22.29
N GLN A 124 -10.44 -2.86 -22.60
CA GLN A 124 -11.43 -2.42 -21.61
C GLN A 124 -12.21 -3.61 -21.02
N LEU A 125 -12.65 -4.58 -21.84
CA LEU A 125 -13.32 -5.79 -21.33
C LEU A 125 -12.42 -6.63 -20.45
N HIS A 126 -11.15 -6.77 -20.84
CA HIS A 126 -10.16 -7.47 -20.01
C HIS A 126 -9.99 -6.78 -18.65
N LEU A 127 -9.76 -5.48 -18.64
CA LEU A 127 -9.57 -4.71 -17.42
C LEU A 127 -10.82 -4.68 -16.53
N LEU A 128 -12.02 -4.62 -17.12
CA LEU A 128 -13.27 -4.69 -16.37
C LEU A 128 -13.35 -5.97 -15.53
N LYS A 129 -12.94 -7.11 -16.08
CA LYS A 129 -12.92 -8.40 -15.35
C LYS A 129 -11.91 -8.39 -14.18
N LEU A 130 -10.85 -7.62 -14.30
CA LEU A 130 -9.78 -7.50 -13.30
C LEU A 130 -10.08 -6.48 -12.18
N THR A 131 -11.15 -5.66 -12.32
CA THR A 131 -11.49 -4.66 -11.29
C THR A 131 -11.89 -5.28 -9.94
N GLN A 132 -12.30 -6.56 -9.92
CA GLN A 132 -12.66 -7.26 -8.69
C GLN A 132 -11.46 -8.05 -8.15
N VAL A 133 -10.91 -7.59 -7.04
CA VAL A 133 -9.84 -8.33 -6.33
C VAL A 133 -10.37 -9.65 -5.76
N VAL A 134 -11.61 -9.66 -5.28
CA VAL A 134 -12.29 -10.84 -4.73
C VAL A 134 -13.66 -10.97 -5.41
N PRO A 135 -13.75 -11.70 -6.52
CA PRO A 135 -15.04 -11.91 -7.19
C PRO A 135 -16.01 -12.67 -6.29
N ALA A 136 -17.21 -12.14 -6.13
CA ALA A 136 -18.24 -12.80 -5.35
C ALA A 136 -18.98 -13.85 -6.20
N PRO A 137 -19.40 -14.99 -5.61
CA PRO A 137 -20.25 -15.97 -6.28
C PRO A 137 -21.58 -15.37 -6.76
N ALA A 138 -22.11 -15.90 -7.86
CA ALA A 138 -23.42 -15.49 -8.37
C ALA A 138 -24.58 -15.83 -7.41
N ASN A 139 -24.44 -16.87 -6.59
CA ASN A 139 -25.39 -17.22 -5.55
C ASN A 139 -25.48 -16.12 -4.48
N ALA A 140 -26.68 -15.64 -4.17
CA ALA A 140 -26.91 -14.51 -3.27
C ALA A 140 -26.46 -14.79 -1.82
N ASP A 141 -26.72 -15.99 -1.31
CA ASP A 141 -26.38 -16.37 0.07
C ASP A 141 -24.86 -16.46 0.23
N GLU A 142 -24.15 -17.09 -0.71
CA GLU A 142 -22.70 -17.20 -0.72
C GLU A 142 -22.02 -15.84 -0.91
N ARG A 143 -22.61 -14.94 -1.70
CA ARG A 143 -22.13 -13.55 -1.84
C ARG A 143 -22.24 -12.78 -0.53
N GLY A 144 -23.38 -12.91 0.17
CA GLY A 144 -23.59 -12.35 1.49
C GLY A 144 -22.63 -12.93 2.53
N GLU A 145 -22.42 -14.25 2.48
CA GLU A 145 -21.44 -14.94 3.34
C GLU A 145 -20.02 -14.40 3.13
N LEU A 146 -19.58 -14.24 1.88
CA LEU A 146 -18.24 -13.72 1.54
C LEU A 146 -18.04 -12.30 2.08
N ALA A 147 -19.01 -11.40 1.86
CA ALA A 147 -18.95 -10.03 2.35
C ALA A 147 -18.87 -9.99 3.89
N ARG A 148 -19.66 -10.80 4.58
CA ARG A 148 -19.63 -10.92 6.05
C ARG A 148 -18.27 -11.41 6.54
N ILE A 149 -17.72 -12.46 5.93
CA ILE A 149 -16.41 -13.02 6.31
C ILE A 149 -15.30 -11.98 6.14
N GLN A 150 -15.26 -11.24 5.04
CA GLN A 150 -14.28 -10.18 4.81
C GLN A 150 -14.37 -9.07 5.87
N SER A 151 -15.58 -8.62 6.19
CA SER A 151 -15.82 -7.64 7.25
C SER A 151 -15.38 -8.15 8.62
N GLU A 152 -15.76 -9.41 8.96
CA GLU A 152 -15.37 -10.02 10.24
C GLU A 152 -13.84 -10.16 10.39
N MET A 153 -13.13 -10.61 9.34
CA MET A 153 -11.67 -10.74 9.40
C MET A 153 -10.98 -9.39 9.59
N THR A 154 -11.44 -8.35 8.87
CA THR A 154 -10.91 -6.99 9.01
C THR A 154 -11.18 -6.43 10.41
N ALA A 155 -12.39 -6.64 10.94
CA ALA A 155 -12.75 -6.22 12.30
C ALA A 155 -11.95 -6.97 13.38
N LEU A 156 -11.75 -8.27 13.25
CA LEU A 156 -10.92 -9.06 14.17
C LEU A 156 -9.46 -8.55 14.19
N TYR A 157 -8.91 -8.24 13.02
CA TYR A 157 -7.58 -7.64 12.93
C TYR A 157 -7.54 -6.26 13.60
N GLY A 158 -8.47 -5.36 13.29
CA GLY A 158 -8.49 -3.99 13.79
C GLY A 158 -8.75 -3.88 15.30
N LYS A 159 -9.51 -4.84 15.87
CA LYS A 159 -9.77 -4.94 17.31
C LYS A 159 -8.69 -5.72 18.07
N GLY A 160 -7.69 -6.25 17.35
CA GLY A 160 -6.63 -7.06 17.93
C GLY A 160 -5.86 -6.32 19.03
N GLU A 161 -5.67 -6.99 20.16
CA GLU A 161 -4.89 -6.47 21.29
C GLU A 161 -4.25 -7.62 22.07
N TYR A 162 -3.20 -7.31 22.79
CA TYR A 162 -2.51 -8.22 23.67
C TYR A 162 -2.49 -7.68 25.10
N CYS A 163 -2.94 -8.48 26.06
CA CYS A 163 -2.94 -8.13 27.49
C CYS A 163 -1.80 -8.84 28.19
N PRO A 164 -0.63 -8.21 28.41
CA PRO A 164 0.51 -8.82 29.06
C PRO A 164 0.15 -9.32 30.46
N PRO A 165 0.49 -10.59 30.84
CA PRO A 165 0.30 -11.09 32.20
C PRO A 165 1.07 -10.30 33.25
N ALA A 166 0.64 -10.33 34.48
CA ALA A 166 1.40 -9.76 35.59
C ALA A 166 2.77 -10.45 35.70
N GLY A 167 3.83 -9.65 35.83
CA GLY A 167 5.20 -10.17 35.94
C GLY A 167 5.88 -10.54 34.63
N SER A 168 5.18 -10.45 33.47
CA SER A 168 5.81 -10.66 32.17
C SER A 168 6.74 -9.49 31.79
N PRO A 169 7.66 -9.67 30.84
CA PRO A 169 8.53 -8.60 30.34
C PRO A 169 7.79 -7.33 29.97
N LEU A 170 6.61 -7.43 29.35
CA LEU A 170 5.79 -6.29 28.92
C LEU A 170 4.78 -5.82 29.96
N ALA A 171 4.72 -6.40 31.16
CA ALA A 171 3.76 -6.00 32.18
C ALA A 171 3.82 -4.49 32.53
N LYS A 172 5.02 -3.89 32.43
CA LYS A 172 5.28 -2.46 32.69
C LYS A 172 5.19 -1.56 31.45
N ALA A 173 5.08 -2.14 30.25
CA ALA A 173 5.02 -1.38 29.00
C ALA A 173 3.66 -0.73 28.74
N LYS A 174 2.66 -1.03 29.59
CA LYS A 174 1.32 -0.45 29.54
C LYS A 174 1.39 1.00 29.98
N GLY A 175 0.92 1.91 29.13
CA GLY A 175 0.75 3.31 29.51
C GLY A 175 -0.28 3.48 30.62
N PRO A 176 -0.37 4.67 31.27
CA PRO A 176 -1.34 4.94 32.32
C PRO A 176 -2.78 4.62 31.87
N GLY A 177 -3.49 3.80 32.66
CA GLY A 177 -4.89 3.43 32.38
C GLY A 177 -5.11 2.36 31.33
N LYS A 178 -4.06 1.83 30.65
CA LYS A 178 -4.19 0.74 29.68
C LYS A 178 -3.98 -0.63 30.33
N THR A 179 -4.87 -1.56 30.02
CA THR A 179 -4.74 -2.98 30.45
C THR A 179 -4.08 -3.83 29.36
N CYS A 180 -4.27 -3.49 28.08
CA CYS A 180 -3.80 -4.22 26.92
C CYS A 180 -3.02 -3.31 25.96
N LEU A 181 -2.23 -3.92 25.07
CA LEU A 181 -1.41 -3.26 24.06
C LEU A 181 -1.98 -3.55 22.67
N LYS A 182 -2.15 -2.52 21.87
CA LYS A 182 -2.56 -2.62 20.46
C LYS A 182 -1.34 -2.78 19.56
N LEU A 183 -1.57 -3.01 18.26
CA LEU A 183 -0.52 -3.17 17.26
C LEU A 183 0.53 -2.04 17.31
N ASP A 184 0.09 -0.77 17.43
CA ASP A 184 0.99 0.38 17.46
C ASP A 184 1.91 0.37 18.68
N ASP A 185 1.37 -0.02 19.85
CA ASP A 185 2.14 -0.14 21.08
C ASP A 185 3.19 -1.25 20.95
N LEU A 186 2.79 -2.43 20.44
CA LEU A 186 3.66 -3.57 20.21
C LEU A 186 4.71 -3.27 19.12
N SER A 187 4.32 -2.61 18.03
CA SER A 187 5.25 -2.18 16.97
C SER A 187 6.29 -1.19 17.50
N ARG A 188 5.90 -0.28 18.39
CA ARG A 188 6.83 0.65 19.05
C ARG A 188 7.84 -0.08 19.92
N ILE A 189 7.44 -1.18 20.59
CA ILE A 189 8.34 -2.04 21.35
C ILE A 189 9.30 -2.75 20.39
N MET A 190 8.80 -3.35 19.32
CA MET A 190 9.62 -3.99 18.28
C MET A 190 10.69 -3.05 17.72
N LYS A 191 10.31 -1.80 17.47
CA LYS A 191 11.19 -0.74 16.94
C LYS A 191 12.27 -0.31 17.95
N LYS A 192 11.89 -0.06 19.22
CA LYS A 192 12.74 0.63 20.19
C LYS A 192 13.44 -0.29 21.19
N SER A 193 12.83 -1.43 21.55
CA SER A 193 13.45 -2.33 22.52
C SER A 193 14.65 -3.07 21.90
N ARG A 194 15.61 -3.38 22.76
CA ARG A 194 16.75 -4.26 22.46
C ARG A 194 16.82 -5.41 23.48
N ASN A 195 15.77 -5.58 24.29
CA ASN A 195 15.62 -6.69 25.21
C ASN A 195 15.00 -7.88 24.48
N TYR A 196 15.67 -9.01 24.48
CA TYR A 196 15.26 -10.21 23.75
C TYR A 196 13.86 -10.69 24.15
N ASP A 197 13.57 -10.76 25.45
CA ASP A 197 12.34 -11.34 25.98
C ASP A 197 11.13 -10.40 25.75
N GLU A 198 11.33 -9.07 25.84
CA GLU A 198 10.31 -8.08 25.47
C GLU A 198 9.92 -8.20 23.98
N LEU A 199 10.93 -8.38 23.11
CA LEU A 199 10.71 -8.53 21.68
C LEU A 199 9.98 -9.85 21.36
N VAL A 200 10.33 -10.96 22.03
CA VAL A 200 9.61 -12.24 21.89
C VAL A 200 8.16 -12.10 22.33
N GLU A 201 7.91 -11.45 23.47
CA GLU A 201 6.56 -11.29 24.00
C GLU A 201 5.72 -10.38 23.09
N ALA A 202 6.26 -9.25 22.63
CA ALA A 202 5.57 -8.35 21.72
C ALA A 202 5.17 -9.06 20.40
N TRP A 203 6.10 -9.83 19.83
CA TRP A 203 5.85 -10.60 18.62
C TRP A 203 4.76 -11.66 18.84
N LYS A 204 4.87 -12.47 19.91
CA LYS A 204 3.87 -13.48 20.26
C LYS A 204 2.50 -12.87 20.51
N GLY A 205 2.48 -11.75 21.24
CA GLY A 205 1.25 -11.06 21.60
C GLY A 205 0.43 -10.66 20.39
N TRP A 206 1.08 -10.09 19.37
CA TRP A 206 0.37 -9.73 18.14
C TRP A 206 -0.03 -10.96 17.30
N HIS A 207 0.85 -11.93 17.14
CA HIS A 207 0.54 -13.11 16.32
C HIS A 207 -0.58 -14.00 16.94
N ALA A 208 -0.87 -13.85 18.22
CA ALA A 208 -1.99 -14.53 18.88
C ALA A 208 -3.38 -14.00 18.45
N VAL A 209 -3.47 -12.87 17.76
CA VAL A 209 -4.72 -12.31 17.23
C VAL A 209 -5.23 -13.11 16.01
N ALA A 210 -4.34 -13.77 15.29
CA ALA A 210 -4.63 -14.35 13.98
C ALA A 210 -5.36 -15.71 13.98
N PRO A 211 -5.16 -16.65 14.92
CA PRO A 211 -5.74 -18.00 14.84
C PRO A 211 -7.27 -18.05 14.64
N VAL A 212 -7.99 -17.12 15.26
CA VAL A 212 -9.47 -17.04 15.16
C VAL A 212 -9.97 -16.70 13.76
N MET A 213 -9.09 -16.25 12.86
CA MET A 213 -9.41 -15.93 11.47
C MET A 213 -9.20 -17.11 10.51
N LYS A 214 -8.51 -18.19 10.92
CA LYS A 214 -8.09 -19.28 10.03
C LYS A 214 -9.25 -19.96 9.27
N ASP A 215 -10.33 -20.31 9.98
CA ASP A 215 -11.48 -20.94 9.36
C ASP A 215 -12.23 -19.99 8.41
N ARG A 216 -12.34 -18.72 8.81
CA ARG A 216 -12.91 -17.65 7.96
C ARG A 216 -12.09 -17.47 6.69
N TYR A 217 -10.77 -17.44 6.82
CA TYR A 217 -9.87 -17.29 5.67
C TYR A 217 -9.98 -18.49 4.71
N THR A 218 -10.14 -19.70 5.25
CA THR A 218 -10.38 -20.88 4.43
C THR A 218 -11.66 -20.74 3.60
N ARG A 219 -12.77 -20.36 4.28
CA ARG A 219 -14.06 -20.19 3.60
C ARG A 219 -14.05 -19.03 2.62
N TYR A 220 -13.36 -17.93 2.96
CA TYR A 220 -13.09 -16.81 2.05
C TYR A 220 -12.39 -17.28 0.77
N ALA A 221 -11.34 -18.10 0.87
CA ALA A 221 -10.62 -18.62 -0.29
C ALA A 221 -11.51 -19.51 -1.17
N GLU A 222 -12.35 -20.36 -0.58
CA GLU A 222 -13.33 -21.21 -1.30
C GLU A 222 -14.33 -20.35 -2.09
N LEU A 223 -14.94 -19.35 -1.44
CA LEU A 223 -15.95 -18.48 -2.06
C LEU A 223 -15.35 -17.57 -3.13
N GLY A 224 -14.19 -16.95 -2.86
CA GLY A 224 -13.49 -16.14 -3.85
C GLY A 224 -13.02 -16.94 -5.06
N ASN A 225 -12.57 -18.16 -4.86
CA ASN A 225 -12.25 -19.08 -5.96
C ASN A 225 -13.49 -19.45 -6.79
N LYS A 226 -14.64 -19.67 -6.15
CA LYS A 226 -15.89 -19.92 -6.85
C LYS A 226 -16.26 -18.74 -7.74
N GLY A 227 -16.24 -17.52 -7.18
CA GLY A 227 -16.49 -16.30 -7.95
C GLY A 227 -15.50 -16.12 -9.10
N SER A 228 -14.21 -16.38 -8.87
CA SER A 228 -13.17 -16.30 -9.91
C SER A 228 -13.43 -17.27 -11.06
N LYS A 229 -13.83 -18.53 -10.76
CA LYS A 229 -14.21 -19.51 -11.78
C LYS A 229 -15.43 -19.08 -12.57
N GLU A 230 -16.41 -18.49 -11.92
CA GLU A 230 -17.60 -17.97 -12.57
C GLU A 230 -17.31 -16.85 -13.57
N ILE A 231 -16.22 -16.11 -13.42
CA ILE A 231 -15.77 -15.05 -14.35
C ILE A 231 -14.64 -15.50 -15.28
N GLY A 232 -14.31 -16.80 -15.32
CA GLY A 232 -13.42 -17.41 -16.30
C GLY A 232 -11.96 -17.59 -15.87
N PHE A 233 -11.63 -17.46 -14.58
CA PHE A 233 -10.30 -17.74 -14.05
C PHE A 233 -10.26 -19.08 -13.30
N ALA A 234 -9.10 -19.73 -13.25
CA ALA A 234 -8.94 -21.01 -12.56
C ALA A 234 -9.16 -20.88 -11.04
N ASP A 235 -8.70 -19.79 -10.45
CA ASP A 235 -8.79 -19.44 -9.03
C ASP A 235 -8.49 -17.93 -8.84
N MET A 236 -8.60 -17.43 -7.60
CA MET A 236 -8.25 -16.05 -7.27
C MET A 236 -6.79 -15.71 -7.54
N GLY A 237 -5.87 -16.65 -7.37
CA GLY A 237 -4.45 -16.45 -7.64
C GLY A 237 -4.17 -16.27 -9.14
N ALA A 238 -4.87 -17.02 -9.99
CA ALA A 238 -4.81 -16.84 -11.43
C ALA A 238 -5.38 -15.48 -11.86
N LEU A 239 -6.52 -15.06 -11.27
CA LEU A 239 -7.08 -13.72 -11.48
C LEU A 239 -6.07 -12.62 -11.16
N TRP A 240 -5.45 -12.65 -9.97
CA TRP A 240 -4.50 -11.63 -9.55
C TRP A 240 -3.28 -11.54 -10.47
N ARG A 241 -2.71 -12.70 -10.84
CA ARG A 241 -1.56 -12.76 -11.75
C ARG A 241 -1.89 -12.29 -13.17
N SER A 242 -3.12 -12.49 -13.63
CA SER A 242 -3.58 -12.02 -14.95
C SER A 242 -3.61 -10.50 -15.10
N GLY A 243 -3.59 -9.76 -13.97
CA GLY A 243 -3.51 -8.29 -13.94
C GLY A 243 -2.18 -7.72 -14.45
N TYR A 244 -1.19 -8.59 -14.72
CA TYR A 244 0.14 -8.17 -15.19
C TYR A 244 0.37 -8.42 -16.69
N ASP A 245 -0.69 -8.50 -17.49
CA ASP A 245 -0.64 -8.67 -18.95
C ASP A 245 0.18 -9.90 -19.41
N MET A 246 0.21 -10.94 -18.59
CA MET A 246 0.93 -12.19 -18.81
C MET A 246 0.04 -13.38 -18.40
N SER A 247 0.38 -14.60 -18.85
CA SER A 247 -0.24 -15.77 -18.22
C SER A 247 0.19 -15.87 -16.75
N PRO A 248 -0.64 -16.44 -15.87
CA PRO A 248 -0.30 -16.61 -14.45
C PRO A 248 1.04 -17.32 -14.23
N GLU A 249 1.37 -18.32 -15.06
CA GLU A 249 2.61 -19.10 -14.99
C GLU A 249 3.81 -18.28 -15.46
N ALA A 250 3.65 -17.53 -16.57
CA ALA A 250 4.71 -16.66 -17.09
C ALA A 250 5.02 -15.53 -16.08
N PHE A 251 4.00 -14.96 -15.45
CA PHE A 251 4.19 -13.95 -14.41
C PHE A 251 4.93 -14.52 -13.19
N GLU A 252 4.53 -15.71 -12.71
CA GLU A 252 5.21 -16.35 -11.58
C GLU A 252 6.69 -16.65 -11.91
N ALA A 253 6.98 -17.12 -13.13
CA ALA A 253 8.35 -17.35 -13.58
C ALA A 253 9.17 -16.05 -13.66
N ASP A 254 8.55 -14.94 -14.10
CA ASP A 254 9.21 -13.64 -14.18
C ASP A 254 9.56 -13.06 -12.79
N ILE A 255 8.65 -13.20 -11.82
CA ILE A 255 8.88 -12.82 -10.42
C ILE A 255 10.05 -13.63 -9.81
N GLU A 256 10.11 -14.94 -10.06
CA GLU A 256 11.24 -15.78 -9.60
C GLU A 256 12.56 -15.37 -10.25
N ARG A 257 12.56 -15.02 -11.52
CA ARG A 257 13.74 -14.49 -12.22
C ARG A 257 14.23 -13.20 -11.56
N LEU A 258 13.33 -12.24 -11.33
CA LEU A 258 13.66 -10.98 -10.68
C LEU A 258 14.22 -11.19 -9.28
N TRP A 259 13.61 -12.10 -8.50
CA TRP A 259 14.16 -12.49 -7.22
C TRP A 259 15.58 -13.08 -7.33
N GLY A 260 15.79 -13.97 -8.30
CA GLY A 260 17.11 -14.56 -8.56
C GLY A 260 18.19 -13.52 -8.85
N GLU A 261 17.84 -12.43 -9.53
CA GLU A 261 18.76 -11.31 -9.84
C GLU A 261 19.18 -10.53 -8.59
N VAL A 262 18.28 -10.30 -7.63
CA VAL A 262 18.57 -9.51 -6.41
C VAL A 262 19.04 -10.35 -5.24
N LYS A 263 18.74 -11.63 -5.23
CA LYS A 263 19.06 -12.55 -4.11
C LYS A 263 20.50 -12.48 -3.64
N PRO A 264 21.53 -12.43 -4.52
CA PRO A 264 22.91 -12.33 -4.07
C PRO A 264 23.24 -11.08 -3.25
N LEU A 265 22.58 -9.93 -3.52
CA LEU A 265 22.71 -8.73 -2.70
C LEU A 265 21.98 -8.90 -1.37
N TYR A 266 20.80 -9.51 -1.39
CA TYR A 266 20.05 -9.82 -0.17
C TYR A 266 20.84 -10.79 0.76
N ASP A 267 21.45 -11.83 0.18
CA ASP A 267 22.25 -12.79 0.95
C ASP A 267 23.45 -12.12 1.64
N ASP A 268 24.13 -11.19 0.95
CA ASP A 268 25.22 -10.40 1.50
C ASP A 268 24.73 -9.52 2.68
N LEU A 269 23.57 -8.85 2.51
CA LEU A 269 22.93 -8.04 3.55
C LEU A 269 22.47 -8.87 4.75
N HIS A 270 21.83 -10.01 4.51
CA HIS A 270 21.36 -10.94 5.54
C HIS A 270 22.54 -11.49 6.37
N CYS A 271 23.62 -11.88 5.71
CA CYS A 271 24.83 -12.38 6.37
C CYS A 271 25.41 -11.34 7.35
N TYR A 272 25.57 -10.10 6.89
CA TYR A 272 26.05 -9.00 7.70
C TYR A 272 25.11 -8.68 8.87
N ALA A 273 23.83 -8.55 8.62
CA ALA A 273 22.83 -8.28 9.65
C ALA A 273 22.83 -9.39 10.72
N ARG A 274 22.84 -10.67 10.31
CA ARG A 274 22.93 -11.81 11.23
C ARG A 274 24.18 -11.76 12.09
N LYS A 275 25.35 -11.46 11.51
CA LYS A 275 26.61 -11.29 12.26
C LYS A 275 26.47 -10.23 13.35
N LYS A 276 25.94 -9.07 13.02
CA LYS A 276 25.76 -7.96 13.96
C LYS A 276 24.74 -8.28 15.07
N LEU A 277 23.60 -8.87 14.70
CA LEU A 277 22.59 -9.31 15.65
C LEU A 277 23.12 -10.43 16.58
N ARG A 278 23.92 -11.35 16.05
CA ARG A 278 24.61 -12.39 16.86
C ARG A 278 25.59 -11.77 17.85
N THR A 279 26.31 -10.73 17.46
CA THR A 279 27.17 -9.97 18.37
C THR A 279 26.38 -9.34 19.51
N LYS A 280 25.17 -8.85 19.23
CA LYS A 280 24.30 -8.23 20.24
C LYS A 280 23.62 -9.23 21.15
N TYR A 281 23.08 -10.33 20.61
CA TYR A 281 22.20 -11.25 21.35
C TYR A 281 22.82 -12.58 21.72
N GLY A 282 24.01 -12.91 21.20
CA GLY A 282 24.75 -14.13 21.51
C GLY A 282 24.54 -15.27 20.50
N LYS A 283 25.50 -16.22 20.49
CA LYS A 283 25.47 -17.38 19.61
C LYS A 283 24.41 -18.43 20.00
N ASP A 284 23.99 -18.42 21.22
CA ASP A 284 22.91 -19.26 21.76
C ASP A 284 21.53 -18.84 21.18
N LYS A 285 21.38 -17.59 20.82
CA LYS A 285 20.15 -17.05 20.18
C LYS A 285 20.21 -17.09 18.65
N ILE A 286 21.40 -16.93 18.07
CA ILE A 286 21.59 -16.89 16.61
C ILE A 286 22.83 -17.69 16.24
N ALA A 287 22.66 -18.90 15.74
CA ALA A 287 23.76 -19.76 15.31
C ALA A 287 24.45 -19.21 14.03
N ASP A 288 25.66 -19.73 13.73
CA ASP A 288 26.49 -19.23 12.64
C ASP A 288 25.83 -19.40 11.26
N LYS A 289 25.19 -20.53 11.01
CA LYS A 289 24.42 -20.78 9.77
C LYS A 289 22.97 -21.08 10.11
N ALA A 290 22.18 -20.04 10.33
CA ALA A 290 20.79 -20.19 10.72
C ALA A 290 19.93 -19.03 10.19
N PRO A 291 18.61 -19.23 10.04
CA PRO A 291 17.67 -18.12 9.85
C PRO A 291 17.75 -17.14 11.03
N ILE A 292 17.52 -15.86 10.77
CA ILE A 292 17.40 -14.83 11.82
C ILE A 292 16.03 -14.97 12.50
N PRO A 293 15.95 -14.99 13.86
CA PRO A 293 14.67 -14.95 14.55
C PRO A 293 13.90 -13.65 14.22
N ALA A 294 12.65 -13.78 13.76
CA ALA A 294 11.86 -12.68 13.18
C ALA A 294 11.74 -11.46 14.10
N HIS A 295 11.61 -11.66 15.40
CA HIS A 295 11.44 -10.59 16.40
C HIS A 295 12.67 -9.69 16.57
N LEU A 296 13.84 -10.07 16.04
CA LEU A 296 15.09 -9.30 16.17
C LEU A 296 15.32 -8.28 15.04
N LEU A 297 14.43 -8.19 14.06
CA LEU A 297 14.60 -7.36 12.88
C LEU A 297 13.83 -6.01 12.94
N GLY A 298 13.35 -5.63 14.13
CA GLY A 298 12.80 -4.29 14.40
C GLY A 298 11.35 -4.06 13.94
N ASN A 299 10.85 -4.91 13.05
CA ASN A 299 9.50 -4.82 12.49
C ASN A 299 8.68 -6.05 12.90
N MET A 300 7.37 -5.88 13.17
CA MET A 300 6.48 -6.95 13.63
C MET A 300 6.48 -8.17 12.70
N TRP A 301 6.63 -7.95 11.41
CA TRP A 301 6.64 -8.99 10.38
C TRP A 301 8.04 -9.26 9.81
N ALA A 302 9.07 -8.58 10.32
CA ALA A 302 10.45 -8.62 9.77
C ALA A 302 10.46 -8.34 8.25
N GLN A 303 9.53 -7.52 7.75
CA GLN A 303 9.40 -7.20 6.33
C GLN A 303 10.46 -6.21 5.86
N GLU A 304 10.91 -5.34 6.73
CA GLU A 304 11.95 -4.34 6.55
C GLU A 304 12.77 -4.24 7.84
N TRP A 305 14.02 -3.79 7.76
CA TRP A 305 14.96 -3.84 8.88
C TRP A 305 15.51 -2.47 9.29
N GLY A 306 14.92 -1.39 8.81
CA GLY A 306 15.35 -0.02 9.10
C GLY A 306 15.42 0.32 10.60
N ASP A 307 14.51 -0.27 11.38
CA ASP A 307 14.41 -0.01 12.82
C ASP A 307 15.54 -0.66 13.67
N VAL A 308 16.40 -1.48 13.07
CA VAL A 308 17.63 -2.00 13.71
C VAL A 308 18.91 -1.39 13.13
N TYR A 309 18.80 -0.26 12.42
CA TYR A 309 19.96 0.41 11.82
C TYR A 309 21.08 0.68 12.84
N ASP A 310 20.74 1.10 14.06
CA ASP A 310 21.69 1.34 15.15
C ASP A 310 22.56 0.10 15.51
N LEU A 311 22.07 -1.10 15.26
CA LEU A 311 22.80 -2.35 15.50
C LEU A 311 23.69 -2.76 14.31
N VAL A 312 23.37 -2.28 13.10
CA VAL A 312 24.01 -2.70 11.85
C VAL A 312 24.69 -1.56 11.11
N GLU A 313 24.71 -0.36 11.67
CA GLU A 313 25.36 0.82 11.09
C GLU A 313 26.82 0.52 10.72
N PRO A 314 27.23 0.77 9.45
CA PRO A 314 28.60 0.48 9.00
C PRO A 314 29.68 1.32 9.71
N PHE A 315 29.45 2.62 9.81
CA PHE A 315 30.42 3.59 10.35
C PHE A 315 29.75 4.50 11.39
N PRO A 316 29.64 4.06 12.65
CA PRO A 316 29.06 4.88 13.71
C PRO A 316 29.80 6.22 13.90
N GLY A 317 29.05 7.27 14.21
CA GLY A 317 29.60 8.59 14.48
C GLY A 317 29.92 9.43 13.22
N GLN A 318 29.62 8.95 12.03
CA GLN A 318 29.58 9.84 10.86
C GLN A 318 28.41 10.82 11.01
N ALA A 319 28.64 12.06 10.60
CA ALA A 319 27.57 13.07 10.62
C ALA A 319 26.34 12.55 9.83
N SER A 320 25.22 12.41 10.51
CA SER A 320 23.94 12.15 9.85
C SER A 320 23.60 13.37 8.99
N LEU A 321 22.89 13.16 7.89
CA LEU A 321 22.29 14.25 7.14
C LEU A 321 21.25 14.90 8.06
N ASP A 322 21.58 16.04 8.68
CA ASP A 322 20.71 16.72 9.64
C ASP A 322 19.71 17.62 8.92
N VAL A 323 18.94 17.00 8.03
CA VAL A 323 17.93 17.67 7.20
C VAL A 323 16.78 18.18 8.08
N ASP A 324 16.36 17.41 9.07
CA ASP A 324 15.26 17.77 9.98
C ASP A 324 15.53 19.09 10.69
N ARG A 325 16.73 19.22 11.28
CA ARG A 325 17.12 20.46 11.96
C ARG A 325 17.18 21.66 10.99
N LYS A 326 17.61 21.44 9.74
CA LYS A 326 17.63 22.50 8.72
C LYS A 326 16.23 22.91 8.28
N LEU A 327 15.32 21.97 8.11
CA LEU A 327 13.91 22.25 7.81
C LEU A 327 13.28 23.11 8.91
N VAL A 328 13.47 22.74 10.16
CA VAL A 328 12.99 23.50 11.33
C VAL A 328 13.65 24.89 11.41
N ALA A 329 14.97 24.98 11.28
CA ALA A 329 15.70 26.25 11.34
C ALA A 329 15.29 27.23 10.24
N LYS A 330 14.99 26.74 9.04
CA LYS A 330 14.48 27.51 7.90
C LYS A 330 12.98 27.76 7.95
N LYS A 331 12.29 27.32 9.01
CA LYS A 331 10.84 27.48 9.22
C LYS A 331 10.02 26.92 8.05
N TYR A 332 10.37 25.71 7.61
CA TYR A 332 9.50 24.99 6.69
C TYR A 332 8.23 24.59 7.44
N ASP A 333 7.10 25.01 6.92
CA ASP A 333 5.78 24.56 7.32
C ASP A 333 5.30 23.47 6.33
N PRO A 334 4.24 22.73 6.63
CA PRO A 334 3.71 21.69 5.75
C PRO A 334 3.48 22.15 4.31
N LYS A 335 2.91 23.34 4.10
CA LYS A 335 2.63 23.86 2.76
C LYS A 335 3.94 24.14 1.99
N LYS A 336 4.94 24.73 2.62
CA LYS A 336 6.26 24.96 1.99
C LYS A 336 6.96 23.65 1.64
N MET A 337 6.78 22.60 2.45
CA MET A 337 7.34 21.28 2.13
C MET A 337 6.68 20.68 0.88
N VAL A 338 5.35 20.80 0.75
CA VAL A 338 4.62 20.36 -0.45
C VAL A 338 5.00 21.20 -1.67
N GLN A 339 5.16 22.53 -1.52
CA GLN A 339 5.65 23.40 -2.60
C GLN A 339 7.07 23.03 -3.05
N LEU A 340 7.92 22.60 -2.12
CA LEU A 340 9.24 22.08 -2.46
C LEU A 340 9.14 20.80 -3.28
N GLY A 341 8.28 19.87 -2.89
CA GLY A 341 7.97 18.67 -3.67
C GLY A 341 7.44 19.02 -5.07
N GLU A 342 6.43 19.89 -5.18
CA GLU A 342 5.90 20.34 -6.48
C GLU A 342 6.97 20.96 -7.37
N SER A 343 7.87 21.76 -6.79
CA SER A 343 8.97 22.41 -7.53
C SER A 343 9.89 21.40 -8.23
N PHE A 344 10.03 20.19 -7.68
CA PHE A 344 10.75 19.11 -8.32
C PHE A 344 10.07 18.70 -9.64
N PHE A 345 8.76 18.44 -9.61
CA PHE A 345 7.99 18.02 -10.80
C PHE A 345 7.93 19.11 -11.87
N THR A 346 7.68 20.36 -11.47
CA THR A 346 7.67 21.49 -12.42
C THR A 346 9.04 21.75 -13.03
N SER A 347 10.12 21.47 -12.29
CA SER A 347 11.49 21.54 -12.82
C SER A 347 11.72 20.55 -13.97
N LEU A 348 11.03 19.41 -13.97
CA LEU A 348 11.04 18.43 -15.05
C LEU A 348 10.21 18.86 -16.27
N GLY A 349 9.41 19.93 -16.15
CA GLY A 349 8.53 20.42 -17.22
C GLY A 349 7.11 19.87 -17.16
N LEU A 350 6.72 19.27 -16.04
CA LEU A 350 5.33 18.95 -15.78
C LEU A 350 4.57 20.20 -15.36
N ASP A 351 3.25 20.21 -15.61
CA ASP A 351 2.41 21.37 -15.27
C ASP A 351 2.29 21.52 -13.74
N PRO A 352 2.13 22.75 -13.21
CA PRO A 352 1.84 22.94 -11.79
C PRO A 352 0.52 22.28 -11.39
N LEU A 353 0.43 21.86 -10.13
CA LEU A 353 -0.80 21.32 -9.57
C LEU A 353 -1.92 22.38 -9.58
N PRO A 354 -3.18 21.98 -9.84
CA PRO A 354 -4.29 22.92 -9.92
C PRO A 354 -4.54 23.61 -8.58
N GLN A 355 -5.12 24.81 -8.59
CA GLN A 355 -5.43 25.56 -7.36
C GLN A 355 -6.31 24.74 -6.40
N SER A 356 -7.21 23.89 -6.93
CA SER A 356 -8.05 22.99 -6.15
C SER A 356 -7.25 22.01 -5.27
N PHE A 357 -6.05 21.60 -5.69
CA PHE A 357 -5.15 20.78 -4.87
C PHE A 357 -4.76 21.52 -3.58
N TRP A 358 -4.35 22.79 -3.70
CA TRP A 358 -3.94 23.62 -2.56
C TRP A 358 -5.08 23.97 -1.61
N ASP A 359 -6.30 24.08 -2.15
CA ASP A 359 -7.49 24.47 -1.38
C ASP A 359 -8.13 23.26 -0.65
N ARG A 360 -7.93 22.04 -1.15
CA ARG A 360 -8.69 20.86 -0.72
C ARG A 360 -7.87 19.76 -0.07
N SER A 361 -6.53 19.81 -0.19
CA SER A 361 -5.63 18.84 0.45
C SER A 361 -5.59 19.04 1.97
N LEU A 362 -5.28 17.99 2.70
CA LEU A 362 -5.02 18.03 4.14
C LEU A 362 -3.52 17.88 4.41
N PHE A 363 -2.84 18.96 4.80
CA PHE A 363 -1.40 18.96 5.08
C PHE A 363 -1.06 18.88 6.56
N THR A 364 -2.02 19.15 7.44
CA THR A 364 -1.79 19.22 8.88
C THR A 364 -2.89 18.49 9.64
N ARG A 365 -2.56 17.89 10.78
CA ARG A 365 -3.54 17.28 11.65
C ARG A 365 -4.47 18.34 12.23
N PRO A 366 -5.80 18.26 12.00
CA PRO A 366 -6.77 19.13 12.64
C PRO A 366 -6.77 18.94 14.16
N LYS A 367 -7.16 19.98 14.91
CA LYS A 367 -7.30 19.93 16.38
C LYS A 367 -8.71 19.62 16.84
N ASP A 368 -9.68 19.75 15.95
CA ASP A 368 -11.11 19.75 16.20
C ASP A 368 -11.80 18.45 15.79
N ARG A 369 -11.08 17.53 15.16
CA ARG A 369 -11.63 16.26 14.68
C ARG A 369 -10.57 15.18 14.51
N GLU A 370 -11.00 13.94 14.47
CA GLU A 370 -10.16 12.80 14.13
C GLU A 370 -10.05 12.63 12.61
N VAL A 371 -8.83 12.31 12.17
CA VAL A 371 -8.48 12.07 10.77
C VAL A 371 -7.51 10.89 10.64
N VAL A 372 -7.48 10.26 9.48
CA VAL A 372 -6.45 9.28 9.13
C VAL A 372 -5.20 10.03 8.68
N CYS A 373 -4.15 10.06 9.52
CA CYS A 373 -2.88 10.75 9.22
C CYS A 373 -1.97 10.01 8.24
N HIS A 374 -2.22 8.75 7.94
CA HIS A 374 -1.45 8.01 6.94
C HIS A 374 -1.53 8.73 5.59
N ALA A 375 -0.36 8.98 4.97
CA ALA A 375 -0.27 9.68 3.71
C ALA A 375 -1.05 8.97 2.59
N SER A 376 -1.67 9.73 1.72
CA SER A 376 -2.39 9.20 0.54
C SER A 376 -2.69 10.29 -0.48
N ALA A 377 -2.63 9.94 -1.76
CA ALA A 377 -2.95 10.78 -2.90
C ALA A 377 -4.29 10.37 -3.53
N TRP A 378 -5.02 11.34 -4.10
CA TRP A 378 -6.38 11.16 -4.59
C TRP A 378 -6.67 11.99 -5.84
N ASP A 379 -7.32 11.43 -6.85
CA ASP A 379 -8.19 12.18 -7.78
C ASP A 379 -9.66 11.90 -7.43
N VAL A 380 -10.24 12.73 -6.59
CA VAL A 380 -11.60 12.52 -6.03
C VAL A 380 -12.70 12.64 -7.09
N SER A 381 -12.42 13.27 -8.21
CA SER A 381 -13.39 13.48 -9.29
C SER A 381 -13.16 12.62 -10.53
N TRP A 382 -12.01 11.94 -10.59
CA TRP A 382 -11.54 11.26 -11.82
C TRP A 382 -11.50 12.20 -13.03
N LYS A 383 -11.28 13.49 -12.74
CA LYS A 383 -11.19 14.62 -13.69
C LYS A 383 -10.26 15.71 -13.16
N ASP A 384 -9.17 15.32 -12.51
CA ASP A 384 -8.13 16.25 -12.04
C ASP A 384 -8.51 17.04 -10.78
N ASP A 385 -9.34 16.48 -9.88
CA ASP A 385 -9.51 17.01 -8.52
C ASP A 385 -8.51 16.34 -7.57
N LEU A 386 -7.25 16.69 -7.81
CA LEU A 386 -6.09 16.11 -7.11
C LEU A 386 -6.02 16.59 -5.67
N ARG A 387 -5.64 15.68 -4.77
CA ARG A 387 -5.47 15.98 -3.34
C ARG A 387 -4.46 15.04 -2.72
N ILE A 388 -3.70 15.52 -1.75
CA ILE A 388 -3.01 14.67 -0.78
C ILE A 388 -3.59 14.87 0.62
N LYS A 389 -3.53 13.81 1.41
CA LYS A 389 -3.85 13.82 2.84
C LYS A 389 -2.64 13.28 3.59
N MET A 390 -2.07 14.12 4.46
CA MET A 390 -0.91 13.78 5.27
C MET A 390 -0.83 14.73 6.48
N CYS A 391 -0.46 14.21 7.65
CA CYS A 391 -0.14 15.04 8.82
C CYS A 391 1.36 15.37 8.81
N ILE A 392 1.76 16.34 8.00
CA ILE A 392 3.16 16.64 7.67
C ILE A 392 3.87 17.28 8.86
N GLU A 393 5.06 16.75 9.15
CA GLU A 393 6.05 17.34 10.04
C GLU A 393 7.33 17.72 9.27
N PRO A 394 8.11 18.72 9.73
CA PRO A 394 9.32 19.15 9.01
C PRO A 394 10.47 18.16 9.22
N THR A 395 10.37 17.00 8.59
CA THR A 395 11.36 15.91 8.61
C THR A 395 11.78 15.49 7.21
N GLU A 396 12.98 14.90 7.08
CA GLU A 396 13.47 14.29 5.84
C GLU A 396 12.51 13.17 5.38
N SER A 397 12.03 12.37 6.32
CA SER A 397 11.10 11.29 6.05
C SER A 397 9.83 11.79 5.39
N ASP A 398 9.24 12.87 5.92
CA ASP A 398 8.01 13.44 5.36
C ASP A 398 8.27 14.13 4.02
N LEU A 399 9.45 14.75 3.84
CA LEU A 399 9.83 15.30 2.54
C LEU A 399 9.90 14.21 1.46
N ILE A 400 10.47 13.05 1.78
CA ILE A 400 10.50 11.89 0.88
C ILE A 400 9.07 11.38 0.60
N THR A 401 8.24 11.26 1.63
CA THR A 401 6.84 10.84 1.49
C THR A 401 6.04 11.81 0.62
N ILE A 402 6.26 13.13 0.76
CA ILE A 402 5.63 14.14 -0.11
C ILE A 402 5.99 13.90 -1.59
N HIS A 403 7.24 13.60 -1.92
CA HIS A 403 7.63 13.28 -3.30
C HIS A 403 6.94 12.00 -3.79
N HIS A 404 6.75 11.01 -2.92
CA HIS A 404 6.02 9.78 -3.22
C HIS A 404 4.53 10.07 -3.53
N GLU A 405 3.84 10.77 -2.64
CA GLU A 405 2.40 11.08 -2.82
C GLU A 405 2.15 11.99 -4.02
N LEU A 406 3.00 12.99 -4.23
CA LEU A 406 2.93 13.81 -5.44
C LEU A 406 3.21 12.99 -6.71
N GLY A 407 4.02 11.95 -6.64
CA GLY A 407 4.22 11.01 -7.75
C GLY A 407 2.90 10.37 -8.20
N HIS A 408 2.05 9.98 -7.25
CA HIS A 408 0.71 9.49 -7.54
C HIS A 408 -0.17 10.57 -8.18
N ASP A 409 -0.21 11.79 -7.61
CA ASP A 409 -1.02 12.89 -8.14
C ASP A 409 -0.60 13.29 -9.56
N TYR A 410 0.71 13.35 -9.82
CA TYR A 410 1.20 13.62 -11.17
C TYR A 410 0.88 12.49 -12.15
N TYR A 411 0.76 11.24 -11.71
CA TYR A 411 0.29 10.16 -12.56
C TYR A 411 -1.20 10.34 -12.87
N PHE A 412 -2.05 10.62 -11.86
CA PHE A 412 -3.47 10.95 -12.06
C PHE A 412 -3.62 12.11 -13.06
N HIS A 413 -2.86 13.17 -12.89
CA HIS A 413 -2.86 14.36 -13.74
C HIS A 413 -2.54 14.06 -15.21
N GLN A 414 -1.76 13.05 -15.52
CA GLN A 414 -1.43 12.71 -16.90
C GLN A 414 -2.53 11.87 -17.56
N TYR A 415 -3.20 10.97 -16.86
CA TYR A 415 -4.14 10.04 -17.47
C TYR A 415 -5.64 10.34 -17.28
N PHE A 416 -6.03 11.36 -16.53
CA PHE A 416 -7.45 11.64 -16.21
C PHE A 416 -8.38 11.83 -17.43
N LYS A 417 -7.82 12.07 -18.61
CA LYS A 417 -8.56 12.21 -19.88
C LYS A 417 -8.92 10.88 -20.54
N LEU A 418 -8.31 9.79 -20.07
CA LEU A 418 -8.58 8.46 -20.61
C LEU A 418 -9.96 7.94 -20.15
N PRO A 419 -10.52 6.91 -20.83
CA PRO A 419 -11.65 6.15 -20.32
C PRO A 419 -11.38 5.63 -18.91
N MET A 420 -12.43 5.49 -18.09
CA MET A 420 -12.32 5.14 -16.66
C MET A 420 -11.47 3.90 -16.40
N LEU A 421 -11.67 2.85 -17.20
CA LEU A 421 -10.90 1.59 -17.06
C LEU A 421 -9.41 1.72 -17.43
N PHE A 422 -9.00 2.84 -18.02
CA PHE A 422 -7.59 3.14 -18.32
C PHE A 422 -6.95 4.12 -17.33
N GLN A 423 -7.72 4.70 -16.43
CA GLN A 423 -7.25 5.65 -15.43
C GLN A 423 -6.64 4.90 -14.24
N ALA A 424 -5.53 4.21 -14.49
CA ALA A 424 -4.69 3.53 -13.51
C ALA A 424 -3.25 3.47 -14.02
N GLY A 425 -2.30 3.08 -13.19
CA GLY A 425 -0.94 2.77 -13.64
C GLY A 425 -0.91 1.58 -14.59
N ALA A 426 0.10 1.48 -15.44
CA ALA A 426 0.22 0.39 -16.43
C ALA A 426 0.09 -1.01 -15.81
N ASN A 427 0.57 -1.18 -14.57
CA ASN A 427 0.15 -2.17 -13.59
C ASN A 427 0.23 -1.54 -12.19
N ASP A 428 -0.21 -2.23 -11.15
CA ASP A 428 -0.28 -1.67 -9.79
C ASP A 428 1.11 -1.37 -9.17
N GLY A 429 2.18 -2.01 -9.65
CA GLY A 429 3.56 -1.69 -9.25
C GLY A 429 4.09 -0.39 -9.87
N PHE A 430 3.51 0.11 -10.96
CA PHE A 430 3.93 1.38 -11.59
C PHE A 430 3.58 2.58 -10.73
N HIS A 431 2.38 2.62 -10.16
CA HIS A 431 1.97 3.73 -9.29
C HIS A 431 2.90 3.88 -8.09
N GLU A 432 3.12 2.79 -7.37
CA GLU A 432 4.03 2.76 -6.22
C GLU A 432 5.48 3.06 -6.65
N GLY A 433 5.89 2.52 -7.81
CA GLY A 433 7.24 2.69 -8.34
C GLY A 433 7.57 4.12 -8.75
N ILE A 434 6.62 4.89 -9.27
CA ILE A 434 6.85 6.28 -9.73
C ILE A 434 7.15 7.20 -8.54
N GLY A 435 6.34 7.19 -7.49
CA GLY A 435 6.59 8.00 -6.31
C GLY A 435 7.98 7.73 -5.70
N ASP A 436 8.29 6.44 -5.53
CA ASP A 436 9.59 6.00 -5.03
C ASP A 436 10.76 6.36 -5.98
N THR A 437 10.55 6.35 -7.32
CA THR A 437 11.57 6.75 -8.30
C THR A 437 12.03 8.19 -8.11
N LEU A 438 11.08 9.08 -7.89
CA LEU A 438 11.37 10.51 -7.72
C LEU A 438 12.04 10.76 -6.37
N ALA A 439 11.65 10.00 -5.34
CA ALA A 439 12.32 10.01 -4.04
C ALA A 439 13.81 9.61 -4.14
N LEU A 440 14.22 8.74 -5.06
CA LEU A 440 15.64 8.41 -5.31
C LEU A 440 16.46 9.62 -5.81
N SER A 441 15.82 10.61 -6.42
CA SER A 441 16.47 11.84 -6.86
C SER A 441 16.61 12.90 -5.76
N VAL A 442 16.04 12.66 -4.57
CA VAL A 442 16.28 13.47 -3.36
C VAL A 442 17.66 13.10 -2.77
N THR A 443 18.69 13.31 -3.56
CA THR A 443 20.08 13.00 -3.22
C THR A 443 20.69 14.02 -2.26
N PRO A 444 21.79 13.71 -1.56
CA PRO A 444 22.54 14.70 -0.79
C PRO A 444 22.91 15.95 -1.59
N SER A 445 23.24 15.81 -2.88
CA SER A 445 23.53 16.94 -3.78
C SER A 445 22.31 17.84 -3.99
N TYR A 446 21.13 17.25 -4.23
CA TYR A 446 19.87 17.97 -4.33
C TYR A 446 19.56 18.72 -3.03
N LEU A 447 19.63 18.03 -1.87
CA LEU A 447 19.40 18.64 -0.56
C LEU A 447 20.37 19.79 -0.25
N LYS A 448 21.64 19.67 -0.67
CA LYS A 448 22.62 20.74 -0.56
C LYS A 448 22.23 21.94 -1.44
N ASN A 449 21.81 21.72 -2.68
CA ASN A 449 21.38 22.79 -3.58
C ASN A 449 20.16 23.55 -3.03
N LEU A 450 19.29 22.88 -2.29
CA LEU A 450 18.18 23.50 -1.55
C LEU A 450 18.64 24.21 -0.25
N GLY A 451 19.91 24.08 0.11
CA GLY A 451 20.46 24.58 1.37
C GLY A 451 19.93 23.84 2.60
N LEU A 452 19.47 22.61 2.41
CA LEU A 452 19.06 21.69 3.49
C LEU A 452 20.22 20.84 4.01
N LEU A 453 21.38 20.93 3.35
CA LEU A 453 22.66 20.41 3.82
C LEU A 453 23.74 21.48 3.68
N ASP A 454 24.64 21.58 4.63
CA ASP A 454 25.80 22.48 4.57
C ASP A 454 26.90 21.90 3.68
N ALA A 455 27.15 20.62 3.76
CA ALA A 455 28.16 19.91 3.00
C ALA A 455 27.68 18.53 2.57
N LEU A 456 28.24 18.05 1.46
CA LEU A 456 28.04 16.64 1.08
C LEU A 456 28.73 15.73 2.09
N PRO A 457 28.20 14.52 2.34
CA PRO A 457 28.89 13.51 3.13
C PRO A 457 30.29 13.27 2.58
N ALA A 458 31.32 13.39 3.44
CA ALA A 458 32.71 13.22 3.02
C ALA A 458 33.04 11.74 2.80
N GLY A 459 33.52 11.40 1.60
CA GLY A 459 34.08 10.09 1.28
C GLY A 459 33.08 8.94 1.27
N ASP A 460 33.60 7.71 1.13
CA ASP A 460 32.79 6.49 0.95
C ASP A 460 32.00 6.09 2.21
N LYS A 461 32.44 6.47 3.41
CA LYS A 461 31.80 6.07 4.67
C LYS A 461 30.36 6.58 4.79
N GLY A 462 30.12 7.85 4.49
CA GLY A 462 28.79 8.44 4.51
C GLY A 462 27.88 7.82 3.45
N ARG A 463 28.43 7.56 2.26
CA ARG A 463 27.72 6.90 1.16
C ARG A 463 27.28 5.47 1.55
N ILE A 464 28.18 4.69 2.17
CA ILE A 464 27.86 3.32 2.61
C ILE A 464 26.82 3.34 3.72
N ASN A 465 26.88 4.27 4.68
CA ASN A 465 25.85 4.43 5.72
C ASN A 465 24.47 4.73 5.10
N PHE A 466 24.42 5.66 4.14
CA PHE A 466 23.18 6.01 3.43
C PHE A 466 22.63 4.81 2.66
N GLN A 467 23.46 4.13 1.87
CA GLN A 467 23.04 2.93 1.14
C GLN A 467 22.62 1.79 2.07
N MET A 468 23.26 1.61 3.23
CA MET A 468 22.84 0.63 4.23
C MET A 468 21.43 0.95 4.75
N LYS A 469 21.15 2.19 5.13
CA LYS A 469 19.82 2.61 5.59
C LYS A 469 18.75 2.31 4.53
N MET A 470 19.03 2.64 3.28
CA MET A 470 18.13 2.32 2.16
C MET A 470 18.00 0.81 1.91
N ALA A 471 19.08 0.04 2.00
CA ALA A 471 19.03 -1.41 1.77
C ALA A 471 18.21 -2.14 2.83
N LEU A 472 18.25 -1.68 4.08
CA LEU A 472 17.41 -2.23 5.17
C LEU A 472 15.91 -1.97 4.96
N ASP A 473 15.54 -0.95 4.20
CA ASP A 473 14.16 -0.72 3.74
C ASP A 473 13.87 -1.45 2.41
N LYS A 474 14.61 -1.13 1.36
CA LYS A 474 14.27 -1.53 0.00
C LYS A 474 14.66 -2.99 -0.32
N VAL A 475 15.89 -3.41 0.02
CA VAL A 475 16.40 -4.75 -0.30
C VAL A 475 15.87 -5.80 0.67
N ALA A 476 15.85 -5.49 1.97
CA ALA A 476 15.33 -6.40 3.00
C ALA A 476 13.84 -6.76 2.80
N PHE A 477 13.07 -5.83 2.21
CA PHE A 477 11.64 -6.01 1.93
C PHE A 477 11.34 -7.02 0.80
N LEU A 478 12.22 -7.14 -0.19
CA LEU A 478 11.93 -7.85 -1.44
C LEU A 478 11.40 -9.29 -1.22
N PRO A 479 12.07 -10.16 -0.44
CA PRO A 479 11.58 -11.52 -0.27
C PRO A 479 10.23 -11.59 0.46
N PHE A 480 9.92 -10.64 1.35
CA PHE A 480 8.63 -10.58 2.01
C PHE A 480 7.53 -10.09 1.04
N GLY A 481 7.83 -9.09 0.23
CA GLY A 481 6.93 -8.58 -0.81
C GLY A 481 6.51 -9.66 -1.81
N LEU A 482 7.44 -10.56 -2.13
CA LEU A 482 7.20 -11.70 -3.01
C LEU A 482 6.42 -12.83 -2.33
N MET A 483 6.88 -13.30 -1.15
CA MET A 483 6.43 -14.58 -0.60
C MET A 483 4.99 -14.57 -0.08
N ILE A 484 4.45 -13.40 0.31
CA ILE A 484 3.05 -13.29 0.78
C ILE A 484 2.08 -13.76 -0.31
N ASP A 485 2.26 -13.27 -1.54
CA ASP A 485 1.35 -13.64 -2.63
C ASP A 485 1.63 -15.04 -3.14
N LYS A 486 2.87 -15.50 -3.14
CA LYS A 486 3.17 -16.92 -3.41
C LYS A 486 2.42 -17.85 -2.46
N TRP A 487 2.43 -17.53 -1.16
CA TRP A 487 1.65 -18.28 -0.17
C TRP A 487 0.15 -18.24 -0.49
N ARG A 488 -0.40 -17.07 -0.84
CA ARG A 488 -1.82 -16.93 -1.18
C ARG A 488 -2.16 -17.67 -2.47
N TRP A 489 -1.34 -17.59 -3.51
CA TRP A 489 -1.57 -18.33 -4.76
C TRP A 489 -1.55 -19.84 -4.52
N ASP A 490 -0.62 -20.34 -3.69
CA ASP A 490 -0.58 -21.76 -3.33
C ASP A 490 -1.82 -22.19 -2.51
N VAL A 491 -2.36 -21.31 -1.67
CA VAL A 491 -3.63 -21.55 -0.95
C VAL A 491 -4.83 -21.55 -1.90
N PHE A 492 -4.93 -20.55 -2.78
CA PHE A 492 -6.05 -20.43 -3.71
C PHE A 492 -6.07 -21.54 -4.75
N SER A 493 -4.93 -21.95 -5.27
CA SER A 493 -4.85 -23.11 -6.18
C SER A 493 -5.07 -24.47 -5.50
N GLY A 494 -5.10 -24.51 -4.16
CA GLY A 494 -5.21 -25.76 -3.38
C GLY A 494 -3.90 -26.51 -3.20
N LYS A 495 -2.78 -26.01 -3.73
CA LYS A 495 -1.43 -26.58 -3.53
C LYS A 495 -1.04 -26.60 -2.05
N THR A 496 -1.46 -25.58 -1.28
CA THR A 496 -1.35 -25.54 0.17
C THR A 496 -2.74 -25.80 0.79
N PRO A 497 -3.01 -27.03 1.33
CA PRO A 497 -4.27 -27.35 1.94
C PRO A 497 -4.44 -26.70 3.32
N LYS A 498 -5.70 -26.56 3.80
CA LYS A 498 -6.06 -25.93 5.09
C LYS A 498 -5.20 -26.35 6.28
N GLY A 499 -4.85 -27.64 6.38
CA GLY A 499 -4.05 -28.18 7.48
C GLY A 499 -2.55 -27.88 7.39
N LYS A 500 -2.10 -27.05 6.41
CA LYS A 500 -0.70 -26.74 6.14
C LYS A 500 -0.45 -25.23 5.96
N TYR A 501 -1.39 -24.38 6.31
CA TYR A 501 -1.29 -22.94 6.07
C TYR A 501 -0.11 -22.30 6.80
N ASN A 502 0.05 -22.61 8.08
CA ASN A 502 1.10 -22.03 8.90
C ASN A 502 2.48 -22.67 8.61
N GLU A 503 2.53 -23.97 8.37
CA GLU A 503 3.74 -24.69 7.95
C GLU A 503 4.28 -24.14 6.64
N ALA A 504 3.42 -24.01 5.60
CA ALA A 504 3.79 -23.45 4.30
C ALA A 504 4.27 -21.99 4.41
N TRP A 505 3.61 -21.18 5.25
CA TRP A 505 4.05 -19.82 5.52
C TRP A 505 5.49 -19.77 6.04
N TRP A 506 5.81 -20.54 7.06
CA TRP A 506 7.16 -20.54 7.63
C TRP A 506 8.20 -21.22 6.75
N ALA A 507 7.79 -22.17 5.90
CA ALA A 507 8.66 -22.73 4.87
C ALA A 507 9.09 -21.65 3.86
N LEU A 508 8.15 -20.83 3.36
CA LEU A 508 8.43 -19.71 2.45
C LEU A 508 9.25 -18.61 3.16
N ARG A 509 8.92 -18.28 4.42
CA ARG A 509 9.71 -17.34 5.23
C ARG A 509 11.17 -17.76 5.35
N LYS A 510 11.41 -19.04 5.62
CA LYS A 510 12.75 -19.60 5.68
C LYS A 510 13.42 -19.58 4.31
N GLN A 511 12.71 -20.03 3.27
CA GLN A 511 13.26 -20.13 1.90
C GLN A 511 13.69 -18.78 1.33
N TYR A 512 12.80 -17.78 1.39
CA TYR A 512 13.04 -16.48 0.74
C TYR A 512 13.74 -15.48 1.65
N GLN A 513 13.34 -15.40 2.93
CA GLN A 513 13.87 -14.39 3.84
C GLN A 513 15.00 -14.88 4.73
N GLY A 514 15.21 -16.19 4.90
CA GLY A 514 16.13 -16.68 5.92
C GLY A 514 15.71 -16.27 7.34
N VAL A 515 14.40 -16.27 7.61
CA VAL A 515 13.81 -15.85 8.88
C VAL A 515 13.05 -17.02 9.50
N ALA A 516 13.14 -17.16 10.82
CA ALA A 516 12.44 -18.18 11.60
C ALA A 516 11.56 -17.55 12.69
N PRO A 517 10.50 -18.24 13.14
CA PRO A 517 9.73 -17.77 14.29
C PRO A 517 10.58 -17.82 15.57
N PRO A 518 10.37 -16.89 16.53
CA PRO A 518 11.11 -16.90 17.79
C PRO A 518 10.74 -18.04 18.73
N VAL A 519 9.60 -18.68 18.49
CA VAL A 519 9.06 -19.81 19.27
C VAL A 519 8.45 -20.84 18.33
N ALA A 520 8.33 -22.08 18.79
CA ALA A 520 7.68 -23.14 18.01
C ALA A 520 6.27 -22.72 17.59
N ARG A 521 5.94 -23.01 16.34
CA ARG A 521 4.63 -22.74 15.72
C ARG A 521 4.03 -24.04 15.21
N THR A 522 2.73 -24.08 15.22
CA THR A 522 1.94 -25.25 14.80
C THR A 522 0.81 -24.82 13.86
N GLU A 523 0.00 -25.77 13.39
CA GLU A 523 -1.21 -25.47 12.62
C GLU A 523 -2.38 -24.94 13.49
N ALA A 524 -2.26 -24.91 14.80
CA ALA A 524 -3.17 -24.14 15.66
C ALA A 524 -2.95 -22.63 15.52
N ASP A 525 -1.78 -22.23 15.05
CA ASP A 525 -1.45 -20.83 14.73
C ASP A 525 -1.93 -20.48 13.31
N PHE A 526 -2.01 -19.17 13.04
CA PHE A 526 -2.29 -18.63 11.70
C PHE A 526 -1.51 -17.33 11.47
N ASP A 527 -0.17 -17.42 11.49
CA ASP A 527 0.71 -16.24 11.41
C ASP A 527 0.51 -15.37 10.15
N PRO A 528 0.11 -15.91 8.96
CA PRO A 528 -0.27 -15.06 7.83
C PRO A 528 -1.35 -14.03 8.17
N GLY A 529 -2.34 -14.41 8.99
CA GLY A 529 -3.44 -13.54 9.41
C GLY A 529 -3.01 -12.37 10.30
N ALA A 530 -1.82 -12.42 10.89
CA ALA A 530 -1.27 -11.31 11.66
C ALA A 530 -0.78 -10.13 10.78
N LYS A 531 -0.73 -10.29 9.45
CA LYS A 531 -0.42 -9.22 8.49
C LYS A 531 -1.69 -8.71 7.83
N TYR A 532 -2.01 -7.44 8.03
CA TYR A 532 -3.24 -6.78 7.56
C TYR A 532 -3.69 -7.17 6.14
N HIS A 533 -2.76 -7.20 5.20
CA HIS A 533 -3.04 -7.48 3.78
C HIS A 533 -3.64 -8.88 3.53
N VAL A 534 -3.49 -9.82 4.45
CA VAL A 534 -4.09 -11.16 4.35
C VAL A 534 -5.57 -11.12 4.70
N PRO A 535 -6.02 -10.68 5.89
CA PRO A 535 -7.43 -10.56 6.21
C PRO A 535 -8.16 -9.47 5.40
N ALA A 536 -7.45 -8.41 4.97
CA ALA A 536 -8.01 -7.35 4.14
C ALA A 536 -7.99 -7.65 2.63
N SER A 537 -7.59 -8.86 2.22
CA SER A 537 -7.63 -9.31 0.82
C SER A 537 -6.86 -8.43 -0.17
N THR A 538 -5.80 -7.73 0.28
CA THR A 538 -5.04 -6.80 -0.56
C THR A 538 -3.87 -7.52 -1.24
N PRO A 539 -3.78 -7.59 -2.59
CA PRO A 539 -2.61 -8.11 -3.31
C PRO A 539 -1.33 -7.41 -2.89
N TYR A 540 -0.21 -8.13 -2.82
CA TYR A 540 1.01 -7.64 -2.18
C TYR A 540 2.24 -7.63 -3.10
N VAL A 541 2.26 -8.45 -4.15
CA VAL A 541 3.38 -8.54 -5.10
C VAL A 541 3.66 -7.21 -5.80
N ARG A 542 2.67 -6.31 -5.86
CA ARG A 542 2.83 -4.93 -6.35
C ARG A 542 3.98 -4.19 -5.68
N TYR A 543 4.16 -4.38 -4.38
CA TYR A 543 5.25 -3.73 -3.62
C TYR A 543 6.62 -4.33 -3.94
N PHE A 544 6.69 -5.63 -4.24
CA PHE A 544 7.93 -6.24 -4.76
C PHE A 544 8.29 -5.64 -6.12
N LEU A 545 7.33 -5.57 -7.05
CA LEU A 545 7.53 -4.98 -8.38
C LEU A 545 7.89 -3.49 -8.28
N ALA A 546 7.21 -2.73 -7.44
CA ALA A 546 7.50 -1.31 -7.23
C ALA A 546 8.95 -1.08 -6.81
N ARG A 547 9.48 -1.94 -5.89
CA ARG A 547 10.89 -1.88 -5.49
C ARG A 547 11.86 -2.22 -6.62
N ILE A 548 11.45 -2.97 -7.63
CA ILE A 548 12.25 -3.22 -8.84
C ILE A 548 12.12 -2.04 -9.81
N TYR A 549 10.88 -1.66 -10.15
CA TYR A 549 10.59 -0.60 -11.11
C TYR A 549 11.20 0.74 -10.71
N GLN A 550 11.19 1.13 -9.43
CA GLN A 550 11.75 2.40 -9.01
C GLN A 550 13.20 2.59 -9.45
N PHE A 551 14.04 1.54 -9.37
CA PHE A 551 15.43 1.62 -9.81
C PHE A 551 15.57 1.55 -11.33
N GLN A 552 14.77 0.75 -12.01
CA GLN A 552 14.77 0.67 -13.46
C GLN A 552 14.32 2.00 -14.09
N PHE A 553 13.26 2.60 -13.57
CA PHE A 553 12.79 3.92 -14.01
C PHE A 553 13.85 5.01 -13.70
N HIS A 554 14.43 4.98 -12.52
CA HIS A 554 15.48 5.92 -12.14
C HIS A 554 16.68 5.84 -13.08
N ARG A 555 17.18 4.62 -13.37
CA ARG A 555 18.26 4.41 -14.34
C ARG A 555 17.91 4.95 -15.72
N ALA A 556 16.72 4.68 -16.21
CA ALA A 556 16.26 5.19 -17.51
C ALA A 556 16.18 6.71 -17.56
N LEU A 557 15.65 7.33 -16.51
CA LEU A 557 15.55 8.79 -16.39
C LEU A 557 16.92 9.46 -16.22
N CYS A 558 17.83 8.86 -15.47
CA CYS A 558 19.20 9.32 -15.33
C CYS A 558 19.96 9.29 -16.67
N LYS A 559 19.76 8.20 -17.45
CA LYS A 559 20.29 8.10 -18.80
C LYS A 559 19.72 9.16 -19.73
N ALA A 560 18.41 9.41 -19.67
CA ALA A 560 17.77 10.48 -20.42
C ALA A 560 18.29 11.87 -20.03
N ALA A 561 18.62 12.05 -18.74
CA ALA A 561 19.24 13.28 -18.23
C ALA A 561 20.73 13.44 -18.60
N GLY A 562 21.31 12.53 -19.38
CA GLY A 562 22.72 12.55 -19.76
C GLY A 562 23.69 12.26 -18.60
N GLN A 563 23.21 11.68 -17.50
CA GLN A 563 24.04 11.34 -16.35
C GLN A 563 24.91 10.10 -16.64
N THR A 564 26.22 10.22 -16.37
CA THR A 564 27.20 9.15 -16.57
C THR A 564 27.88 8.70 -15.28
N GLY A 565 27.55 9.34 -14.15
CA GLY A 565 28.07 8.98 -12.83
C GLY A 565 27.35 7.77 -12.21
N PRO A 566 27.76 7.38 -10.99
CA PRO A 566 27.12 6.28 -10.28
C PRO A 566 25.62 6.55 -10.04
N LEU A 567 24.79 5.51 -10.23
CA LEU A 567 23.33 5.64 -10.21
C LEU A 567 22.79 6.19 -8.87
N ASP A 568 23.41 5.84 -7.76
CA ASP A 568 23.03 6.31 -6.42
C ASP A 568 23.33 7.80 -6.15
N THR A 569 24.04 8.47 -7.04
CA THR A 569 24.32 9.91 -6.97
C THR A 569 23.53 10.73 -7.98
N CYS A 570 22.79 10.08 -8.87
CA CYS A 570 22.01 10.74 -9.89
C CYS A 570 20.79 11.46 -9.31
N SER A 571 20.55 12.69 -9.76
CA SER A 571 19.30 13.41 -9.57
C SER A 571 18.81 13.94 -10.92
N ILE A 572 17.56 13.70 -11.24
CA ILE A 572 16.94 14.18 -12.48
C ILE A 572 16.33 15.58 -12.32
N HIS A 573 16.44 16.21 -11.16
CA HIS A 573 15.91 17.54 -10.91
C HIS A 573 16.35 18.53 -11.98
N GLY A 574 15.41 19.29 -12.53
CA GLY A 574 15.65 20.29 -13.57
C GLY A 574 15.81 19.74 -15.00
N ASN A 575 15.79 18.44 -15.21
CA ASN A 575 16.01 17.85 -16.53
C ASN A 575 14.69 17.65 -17.31
N LYS A 576 14.47 18.49 -18.31
CA LYS A 576 13.26 18.49 -19.15
C LYS A 576 13.15 17.26 -20.05
N GLU A 577 14.25 16.66 -20.49
CA GLU A 577 14.24 15.46 -21.35
C GLU A 577 13.80 14.23 -20.54
N ALA A 578 14.33 14.07 -19.34
CA ALA A 578 13.86 13.04 -18.41
C ALA A 578 12.38 13.23 -18.08
N GLY A 579 11.95 14.48 -17.83
CA GLY A 579 10.55 14.81 -17.58
C GLY A 579 9.63 14.49 -18.75
N ALA A 580 10.03 14.77 -19.99
CA ALA A 580 9.26 14.46 -21.19
C ALA A 580 9.05 12.93 -21.37
N LYS A 581 10.10 12.13 -21.13
CA LYS A 581 9.98 10.66 -21.17
C LYS A 581 9.08 10.12 -20.07
N LEU A 582 9.21 10.67 -18.86
CA LEU A 582 8.33 10.32 -17.75
C LEU A 582 6.87 10.63 -18.11
N LYS A 583 6.57 11.84 -18.55
CA LYS A 583 5.24 12.28 -18.97
C LYS A 583 4.63 11.37 -20.02
N ALA A 584 5.39 11.04 -21.07
CA ALA A 584 4.92 10.17 -22.15
C ALA A 584 4.50 8.76 -21.66
N MET A 585 5.18 8.20 -20.66
CA MET A 585 4.77 6.94 -20.04
C MET A 585 3.52 7.13 -19.18
N LEU A 586 3.46 8.18 -18.36
CA LEU A 586 2.33 8.44 -17.46
C LEU A 586 1.01 8.66 -18.22
N GLU A 587 1.06 9.35 -19.38
CA GLU A 587 -0.10 9.62 -20.24
C GLU A 587 -0.77 8.35 -20.80
N LEU A 588 -0.06 7.22 -20.83
CA LEU A 588 -0.64 5.95 -21.28
C LEU A 588 -1.61 5.35 -20.26
N GLY A 589 -1.48 5.67 -18.97
CA GLY A 589 -2.24 5.00 -17.94
C GLY A 589 -2.18 3.48 -18.09
N GLN A 590 -3.34 2.81 -18.05
CA GLN A 590 -3.47 1.37 -18.31
C GLN A 590 -4.01 1.05 -19.72
N SER A 591 -3.99 2.02 -20.65
CA SER A 591 -4.50 1.85 -22.03
C SER A 591 -3.68 0.88 -22.86
N LYS A 592 -2.42 0.63 -22.47
CA LYS A 592 -1.48 -0.30 -23.09
C LYS A 592 -1.02 -1.36 -22.09
N PRO A 593 -0.60 -2.54 -22.54
CA PRO A 593 0.12 -3.48 -21.67
C PRO A 593 1.36 -2.82 -21.05
N TRP A 594 1.66 -3.17 -19.80
CA TRP A 594 2.78 -2.55 -19.07
C TRP A 594 4.16 -2.67 -19.77
N PRO A 595 4.47 -3.73 -20.55
CA PRO A 595 5.74 -3.76 -21.29
C PRO A 595 5.87 -2.64 -22.33
N GLU A 596 4.76 -2.22 -22.95
CA GLU A 596 4.75 -1.10 -23.90
C GLU A 596 4.95 0.23 -23.16
N ALA A 597 4.30 0.42 -21.99
CA ALA A 597 4.48 1.61 -21.16
C ALA A 597 5.94 1.73 -20.66
N LEU A 598 6.52 0.62 -20.20
CA LEU A 598 7.92 0.56 -19.80
C LEU A 598 8.86 0.93 -20.94
N ALA A 599 8.57 0.44 -22.15
CA ALA A 599 9.39 0.71 -23.34
C ALA A 599 9.38 2.19 -23.73
N VAL A 600 8.29 2.92 -23.51
CA VAL A 600 8.23 4.38 -23.73
C VAL A 600 9.22 5.12 -22.85
N LEU A 601 9.35 4.72 -21.59
CA LEU A 601 10.27 5.34 -20.64
C LEU A 601 11.73 4.92 -20.88
N SER A 602 11.97 3.61 -20.99
CA SER A 602 13.32 3.01 -20.87
C SER A 602 13.86 2.46 -22.17
N GLY A 603 13.01 2.17 -23.16
CA GLY A 603 13.35 1.36 -24.33
C GLY A 603 13.35 -0.16 -24.05
N GLU A 604 13.06 -0.57 -22.84
CA GLU A 604 13.02 -1.97 -22.38
C GLU A 604 11.57 -2.43 -22.22
N SER A 605 11.25 -3.68 -22.57
CA SER A 605 9.90 -4.24 -22.45
C SER A 605 9.78 -5.34 -21.38
N LYS A 606 10.79 -5.46 -20.50
CA LYS A 606 10.83 -6.44 -19.41
C LYS A 606 11.27 -5.77 -18.11
N ALA A 607 10.69 -6.18 -17.01
CA ALA A 607 11.19 -5.82 -15.69
C ALA A 607 12.64 -6.35 -15.52
N ASP A 608 13.52 -5.50 -14.99
CA ASP A 608 14.94 -5.77 -14.83
C ASP A 608 15.43 -5.27 -13.48
N ALA A 609 15.93 -6.16 -12.66
CA ALA A 609 16.44 -5.85 -11.33
C ALA A 609 17.91 -5.42 -11.32
N SER A 610 18.60 -5.44 -12.47
CA SER A 610 20.02 -5.06 -12.57
C SER A 610 20.26 -3.61 -12.14
N ALA A 611 19.29 -2.70 -12.36
CA ALA A 611 19.38 -1.31 -11.92
C ALA A 611 19.42 -1.18 -10.38
N LEU A 612 18.68 -2.00 -9.66
CA LEU A 612 18.75 -2.07 -8.19
C LEU A 612 20.13 -2.57 -7.75
N VAL A 613 20.64 -3.64 -8.37
CA VAL A 613 21.96 -4.18 -8.06
C VAL A 613 23.07 -3.18 -8.37
N GLU A 614 22.95 -2.43 -9.46
CA GLU A 614 23.85 -1.32 -9.83
C GLU A 614 23.85 -0.22 -8.78
N TYR A 615 22.66 0.23 -8.36
CA TYR A 615 22.52 1.28 -7.35
C TYR A 615 23.21 0.93 -6.03
N PHE A 616 23.11 -0.33 -5.58
CA PHE A 616 23.72 -0.81 -4.35
C PHE A 616 25.12 -1.44 -4.54
N ALA A 617 25.74 -1.31 -5.70
CA ALA A 617 27.06 -1.91 -5.97
C ALA A 617 28.15 -1.50 -4.97
N PRO A 618 28.26 -0.21 -4.53
CA PRO A 618 29.22 0.19 -3.51
C PRO A 618 28.98 -0.52 -2.16
N LEU A 619 27.74 -0.54 -1.71
CA LEU A 619 27.37 -1.26 -0.47
C LEU A 619 27.67 -2.75 -0.58
N ARG A 620 27.31 -3.37 -1.70
CA ARG A 620 27.55 -4.81 -1.90
C ARG A 620 29.04 -5.15 -1.84
N THR A 621 29.88 -4.32 -2.46
CA THR A 621 31.34 -4.50 -2.38
C THR A 621 31.81 -4.44 -0.93
N TRP A 622 31.35 -3.47 -0.18
CA TRP A 622 31.65 -3.33 1.25
C TRP A 622 31.14 -4.51 2.07
N LEU A 623 29.88 -4.95 1.84
CA LEU A 623 29.28 -6.10 2.53
C LEU A 623 30.10 -7.39 2.33
N LYS A 624 30.57 -7.65 1.11
CA LYS A 624 31.43 -8.82 0.81
C LYS A 624 32.72 -8.80 1.64
N GLU A 625 33.32 -7.62 1.80
CA GLU A 625 34.51 -7.50 2.65
C GLU A 625 34.19 -7.76 4.13
N GLN A 626 33.04 -7.23 4.62
CA GLN A 626 32.63 -7.44 6.01
C GLN A 626 32.24 -8.88 6.33
N ASN A 627 31.80 -9.61 5.33
CA ASN A 627 31.39 -11.02 5.44
C ASN A 627 32.53 -12.02 5.26
N LYS A 628 33.77 -11.56 5.01
CA LYS A 628 34.94 -12.46 4.93
C LYS A 628 35.08 -13.26 6.23
N GLY A 629 35.21 -14.58 6.11
CA GLY A 629 35.31 -15.49 7.24
C GLY A 629 33.98 -15.85 7.90
N GLU A 630 32.85 -15.30 7.45
CA GLU A 630 31.53 -15.70 7.92
C GLU A 630 30.95 -16.83 7.08
N THR A 631 30.21 -17.74 7.71
CA THR A 631 29.41 -18.75 7.00
C THR A 631 28.06 -18.16 6.67
N CYS A 632 27.89 -17.62 5.45
CA CYS A 632 26.64 -17.04 4.99
C CYS A 632 25.60 -18.09 4.57
N GLY A 633 24.34 -17.68 4.42
CA GLY A 633 23.20 -18.56 4.14
C GLY A 633 22.54 -19.11 5.42
N TRP A 634 21.47 -19.91 5.26
CA TRP A 634 20.65 -20.46 6.35
C TRP A 634 20.14 -21.87 6.04
#